data_e6a81ed01f06da7039eecf1b225c3130
#
_entry.id   e6a81ed01f06da7039eecf1b225c3130
#
_cell.length_a   1.000
_cell.length_b   1.000
_cell.length_c   1.000
_cell.angle_alpha   90.00
_cell.angle_beta   90.00
_cell.angle_gamma   90.00
#
_symmetry.space_group_name_H-M   'P 1'
#
loop_
_entity.id
_entity.type
_entity.pdbx_description
1 polymer ?
#
loop_
_entity_poly.entity_id
_entity_poly.type
_entity_poly.pdbx_seq_one_letter_code
_entity_poly.pdbx_strand_id
1 'polypeptide(L)'
;MASKLQPISNKLPVFMHGADYNPDQWLHDPKIFEEDVRMMRLAKCNVMSVGIFAWSALEPEEGRFEFGWLDHVLDTFAENGIYAWLATPTGARPTWMSQKYPEVLRVESNRVRNLHGVRHNHCFTSPVYREKTAIMNQKLAERYSNHPAVLGWHISNELSGECHCDYCQNAFRDWVKAKYKTLDALNLAWWASFWSHTYTDWSQVESPAPHGETAVHGQNLDWRRFVSDQTLDFYKQEVAPLKAANPELPCTTNMMDLFYGLDYRTFAEELDVISWDSYPTWHSLPSDRNVATWFAFNHDLFRSLKKKPFMLMESTPSLTNWQPVSKLKRPGMHRLSSLQAVAHGADTVQYFQWRKSRGSSEKFHGAVVDHVGHEHTRVFQDVAELGETLANLTDVIGTSVPAEAAILFDWDNRWAINDAQGPRNGGLNYENTVVQHYSAFWEMGVPVDIVGSNDDFSSYKLLIVPMAYLLRQETGEKIEQFVKNGGTVSVTYWSGIVDENDLCHLGGFPGPLRTTVGIWSEEIEGLHDHDRNSLVMNSGNALNLDGRFEVHELCDLIHVETAEVLAVYGDDFYAGRPALTVNHLGDGKAYYLAARVSEDTFYQSFYDKLVEEAGVRRTILSALPEGVTAQLRTDGNTDYVFLQNFSGNEVSVALDYDGYVDAESGKAVVGQIEIPVNGASILRRITDYKL
;
A
#
# COMPACT_ATOMS: atom_id res chain seq x y z
N MET A 1 -24.73 8.29 3.39
CA MET A 1 -24.48 9.14 2.21
C MET A 1 -23.05 9.61 2.29
N ALA A 2 -22.28 9.45 1.24
CA ALA A 2 -20.92 9.99 1.17
C ALA A 2 -21.02 11.52 1.33
N SER A 3 -20.28 12.09 2.27
CA SER A 3 -20.16 13.53 2.45
C SER A 3 -18.73 13.95 2.10
N LYS A 4 -18.57 15.16 1.60
CA LYS A 4 -17.24 15.71 1.34
C LYS A 4 -16.41 15.72 2.62
N LEU A 5 -15.25 15.09 2.59
CA LEU A 5 -14.32 15.03 3.71
C LEU A 5 -13.54 16.36 3.83
N GLN A 6 -12.95 16.60 4.98
CA GLN A 6 -12.07 17.76 5.14
C GLN A 6 -10.82 17.60 4.27
N PRO A 7 -10.29 18.70 3.70
CA PRO A 7 -9.02 18.67 2.98
C PRO A 7 -7.88 18.27 3.93
N ILE A 8 -6.79 17.74 3.39
CA ILE A 8 -5.59 17.34 4.15
C ILE A 8 -5.06 18.51 5.00
N SER A 9 -5.13 19.73 4.47
CA SER A 9 -4.81 20.94 5.24
C SER A 9 -5.80 22.06 4.95
N ASN A 10 -6.34 22.66 6.01
CA ASN A 10 -7.20 23.85 5.89
C ASN A 10 -6.44 25.11 5.44
N LYS A 11 -5.11 25.13 5.58
CA LYS A 11 -4.27 26.24 5.07
C LYS A 11 -4.14 26.19 3.53
N LEU A 12 -4.28 25.00 2.92
CA LEU A 12 -4.15 24.82 1.49
C LEU A 12 -5.25 23.85 1.00
N PRO A 13 -6.52 24.30 0.87
CA PRO A 13 -7.67 23.45 0.52
C PRO A 13 -7.79 23.24 -1.00
N VAL A 14 -6.67 22.97 -1.66
CA VAL A 14 -6.54 22.66 -3.08
C VAL A 14 -5.62 21.46 -3.27
N PHE A 15 -5.53 20.89 -4.46
CA PHE A 15 -4.54 19.86 -4.73
C PHE A 15 -3.13 20.33 -4.38
N MET A 16 -2.43 19.53 -3.58
CA MET A 16 -1.01 19.76 -3.31
C MET A 16 -0.20 19.17 -4.45
N HIS A 17 0.58 20.01 -5.11
CA HIS A 17 1.45 19.65 -6.21
C HIS A 17 2.86 20.15 -5.95
N GLY A 18 3.85 19.26 -5.96
CA GLY A 18 5.21 19.64 -5.60
C GLY A 18 6.20 18.49 -5.60
N ALA A 19 7.23 18.58 -4.78
CA ALA A 19 8.32 17.62 -4.77
C ALA A 19 9.12 17.65 -3.47
N ASP A 20 9.95 16.65 -3.28
CA ASP A 20 11.04 16.68 -2.33
C ASP A 20 12.06 17.71 -2.78
N TYR A 21 12.41 18.59 -1.88
CA TYR A 21 13.34 19.69 -2.13
C TYR A 21 14.50 19.65 -1.12
N ASN A 22 15.72 19.54 -1.64
CA ASN A 22 16.95 19.40 -0.87
C ASN A 22 17.87 20.62 -1.05
N PRO A 23 17.49 21.82 -0.55
CA PRO A 23 18.27 23.06 -0.69
C PRO A 23 19.61 22.98 0.05
N ASP A 24 19.72 22.13 1.08
CA ASP A 24 20.95 21.84 1.81
C ASP A 24 22.09 21.35 0.91
N GLN A 25 21.80 20.70 -0.22
CA GLN A 25 22.80 20.30 -1.22
C GLN A 25 23.36 21.48 -2.03
N TRP A 26 22.72 22.65 -2.00
CA TRP A 26 23.02 23.81 -2.86
C TRP A 26 23.40 25.07 -2.08
N LEU A 27 23.65 24.98 -0.77
CA LEU A 27 23.95 26.16 0.10
C LEU A 27 25.17 26.96 -0.37
N HIS A 28 26.04 26.34 -1.16
CA HIS A 28 27.22 27.01 -1.74
C HIS A 28 26.90 27.88 -2.98
N ASP A 29 25.69 27.80 -3.55
CA ASP A 29 25.25 28.61 -4.69
C ASP A 29 23.81 29.13 -4.48
N PRO A 30 23.64 30.27 -3.81
CA PRO A 30 22.31 30.84 -3.50
C PRO A 30 21.45 31.12 -4.73
N LYS A 31 22.04 31.30 -5.92
CA LYS A 31 21.29 31.57 -7.16
C LYS A 31 20.44 30.38 -7.58
N ILE A 32 20.84 29.17 -7.20
CA ILE A 32 20.06 27.95 -7.46
C ILE A 32 18.72 28.04 -6.74
N PHE A 33 18.70 28.47 -5.47
CA PHE A 33 17.47 28.62 -4.71
C PHE A 33 16.52 29.67 -5.31
N GLU A 34 17.04 30.84 -5.69
CA GLU A 34 16.23 31.89 -6.33
C GLU A 34 15.58 31.41 -7.62
N GLU A 35 16.36 30.69 -8.43
CA GLU A 35 15.87 30.12 -9.69
C GLU A 35 14.89 28.96 -9.46
N ASP A 36 15.09 28.12 -8.46
CA ASP A 36 14.18 27.06 -8.09
C ASP A 36 12.80 27.62 -7.70
N VAL A 37 12.73 28.65 -6.87
CA VAL A 37 11.46 29.31 -6.49
C VAL A 37 10.73 29.87 -7.71
N ARG A 38 11.46 30.50 -8.64
CA ARG A 38 10.90 30.96 -9.91
C ARG A 38 10.26 29.81 -10.71
N MET A 39 11.00 28.70 -10.85
CA MET A 39 10.54 27.52 -11.59
C MET A 39 9.41 26.78 -10.87
N MET A 40 9.38 26.70 -9.55
CA MET A 40 8.27 26.13 -8.78
C MET A 40 6.94 26.81 -9.11
N ARG A 41 6.95 28.13 -9.20
CA ARG A 41 5.78 28.91 -9.58
C ARG A 41 5.35 28.65 -11.03
N LEU A 42 6.30 28.52 -11.95
CA LEU A 42 6.02 28.17 -13.36
C LEU A 42 5.40 26.78 -13.48
N ALA A 43 5.91 25.81 -12.72
CA ALA A 43 5.39 24.45 -12.68
C ALA A 43 4.07 24.31 -11.90
N LYS A 44 3.50 25.40 -11.37
CA LYS A 44 2.31 25.39 -10.50
C LYS A 44 2.49 24.51 -9.26
N CYS A 45 3.72 24.36 -8.76
CA CYS A 45 3.99 23.68 -7.50
C CYS A 45 3.68 24.64 -6.34
N ASN A 46 2.90 24.14 -5.38
CA ASN A 46 2.43 24.92 -4.23
C ASN A 46 2.88 24.32 -2.89
N VAL A 47 3.56 23.16 -2.90
CA VAL A 47 4.06 22.47 -1.71
C VAL A 47 5.41 21.82 -1.99
N MET A 48 6.29 21.78 -0.98
CA MET A 48 7.57 21.04 -1.03
C MET A 48 7.76 20.26 0.27
N SER A 49 8.32 19.05 0.19
CA SER A 49 8.87 18.35 1.35
C SER A 49 10.32 18.81 1.54
N VAL A 50 10.68 19.35 2.71
CA VAL A 50 11.98 20.02 2.92
C VAL A 50 12.70 19.46 4.12
N GLY A 51 14.01 19.28 4.01
CA GLY A 51 14.89 18.94 5.13
C GLY A 51 15.00 17.45 5.44
N ILE A 52 14.55 16.56 4.58
CA ILE A 52 14.39 15.12 4.81
C ILE A 52 15.68 14.45 5.32
N PHE A 53 16.85 14.76 4.74
CA PHE A 53 18.13 14.19 5.12
C PHE A 53 19.14 15.26 5.58
N ALA A 54 18.66 16.44 5.96
CA ALA A 54 19.48 17.62 6.19
C ALA A 54 20.14 17.69 7.58
N TRP A 55 20.19 16.59 8.38
CA TRP A 55 20.69 16.63 9.76
C TRP A 55 22.08 17.26 9.87
N SER A 56 23.04 16.87 9.01
CA SER A 56 24.39 17.42 9.02
C SER A 56 24.44 18.92 8.70
N ALA A 57 23.51 19.44 7.91
CA ALA A 57 23.40 20.88 7.64
C ALA A 57 22.72 21.65 8.78
N LEU A 58 21.84 20.99 9.54
CA LEU A 58 21.15 21.56 10.70
C LEU A 58 21.98 21.45 11.99
N GLU A 59 22.80 20.40 12.14
CA GLU A 59 23.67 20.13 13.27
C GLU A 59 25.03 19.58 12.79
N PRO A 60 25.92 20.43 12.24
CA PRO A 60 27.21 20.01 11.69
C PRO A 60 28.16 19.41 12.74
N GLU A 61 28.01 19.81 13.99
CA GLU A 61 28.68 19.25 15.17
C GLU A 61 27.67 19.06 16.29
N GLU A 62 27.85 18.09 17.14
CA GLU A 62 26.95 17.82 18.25
C GLU A 62 26.67 19.05 19.11
N GLY A 63 25.40 19.46 19.20
CA GLY A 63 24.94 20.62 19.96
C GLY A 63 25.11 21.97 19.27
N ARG A 64 25.70 22.00 18.07
CA ARG A 64 25.83 23.24 17.27
C ARG A 64 24.78 23.26 16.17
N PHE A 65 23.71 24.01 16.37
CA PHE A 65 22.59 24.10 15.44
C PHE A 65 22.68 25.29 14.51
N GLU A 66 22.43 25.08 13.20
CA GLU A 66 22.49 26.08 12.14
C GLU A 66 21.17 26.06 11.31
N PHE A 67 20.19 26.87 11.75
CA PHE A 67 18.87 26.94 11.12
C PHE A 67 18.73 28.08 10.10
N GLY A 68 19.68 28.98 9.97
CA GLY A 68 19.52 30.21 9.17
C GLY A 68 19.21 29.95 7.69
N TRP A 69 19.71 28.89 7.10
CA TRP A 69 19.38 28.53 5.74
C TRP A 69 17.93 28.03 5.60
N LEU A 70 17.44 27.29 6.59
CA LEU A 70 16.07 26.77 6.60
C LEU A 70 15.06 27.89 6.88
N ASP A 71 15.40 28.85 7.76
CA ASP A 71 14.62 30.08 7.95
C ASP A 71 14.39 30.76 6.60
N HIS A 72 15.50 31.06 5.90
CA HIS A 72 15.44 31.73 4.59
C HIS A 72 14.56 30.94 3.56
N VAL A 73 14.65 29.64 3.52
CA VAL A 73 13.83 28.81 2.63
C VAL A 73 12.35 28.95 2.97
N LEU A 74 11.98 28.79 4.24
CA LEU A 74 10.57 28.82 4.66
C LEU A 74 9.97 30.23 4.56
N ASP A 75 10.72 31.27 4.90
CA ASP A 75 10.30 32.68 4.74
C ASP A 75 10.03 32.97 3.26
N THR A 76 10.96 32.61 2.38
CA THR A 76 10.79 32.78 0.92
C THR A 76 9.61 32.01 0.38
N PHE A 77 9.36 30.80 0.87
CA PHE A 77 8.18 30.03 0.50
C PHE A 77 6.89 30.74 0.90
N ALA A 78 6.80 31.24 2.15
CA ALA A 78 5.66 32.01 2.62
C ALA A 78 5.37 33.23 1.74
N GLU A 79 6.42 34.00 1.36
CA GLU A 79 6.31 35.17 0.49
C GLU A 79 5.82 34.82 -0.94
N ASN A 80 6.07 33.59 -1.40
CA ASN A 80 5.74 33.15 -2.76
C ASN A 80 4.49 32.24 -2.83
N GLY A 81 3.77 32.02 -1.71
CA GLY A 81 2.59 31.17 -1.66
C GLY A 81 2.92 29.68 -1.87
N ILE A 82 4.14 29.28 -1.53
CA ILE A 82 4.60 27.89 -1.50
C ILE A 82 4.57 27.43 -0.04
N TYR A 83 4.17 26.21 0.19
CA TYR A 83 4.09 25.62 1.52
C TYR A 83 5.08 24.48 1.69
N ALA A 84 5.29 24.03 2.92
CA ALA A 84 6.21 22.95 3.25
C ALA A 84 5.56 21.88 4.12
N TRP A 85 5.76 20.63 3.73
CA TRP A 85 5.83 19.52 4.67
C TRP A 85 7.26 19.51 5.21
N LEU A 86 7.43 19.93 6.45
CA LEU A 86 8.76 20.05 7.05
C LEU A 86 9.19 18.71 7.63
N ALA A 87 10.32 18.18 7.15
CA ALA A 87 10.78 16.88 7.59
C ALA A 87 11.59 16.93 8.88
N THR A 88 11.46 15.89 9.71
CA THR A 88 12.49 15.55 10.68
C THR A 88 13.62 14.83 9.94
N PRO A 89 14.90 15.27 10.07
CA PRO A 89 15.98 14.76 9.21
C PRO A 89 16.54 13.40 9.65
N THR A 90 15.74 12.63 10.33
CA THR A 90 16.15 11.46 11.12
C THR A 90 16.32 10.20 10.30
N GLY A 91 15.96 10.18 9.03
CA GLY A 91 16.24 9.08 8.11
C GLY A 91 17.73 8.85 7.81
N ALA A 92 18.57 9.91 7.99
CA ALA A 92 20.01 9.83 7.84
C ALA A 92 20.70 10.57 8.99
N ARG A 93 21.68 9.93 9.60
CA ARG A 93 22.41 10.51 10.74
C ARG A 93 23.71 11.15 10.31
N PRO A 94 24.17 12.21 11.03
CA PRO A 94 25.47 12.83 10.76
C PRO A 94 26.64 11.91 11.13
N THR A 95 27.78 12.10 10.45
CA THR A 95 28.99 11.29 10.63
C THR A 95 29.54 11.33 12.05
N TRP A 96 29.48 12.50 12.71
CA TRP A 96 29.94 12.65 14.09
C TRP A 96 29.21 11.74 15.06
N MET A 97 27.91 11.46 14.83
CA MET A 97 27.11 10.58 15.69
C MET A 97 27.61 9.13 15.62
N SER A 98 27.85 8.59 14.43
CA SER A 98 28.35 7.22 14.28
C SER A 98 29.78 7.07 14.82
N GLN A 99 30.60 8.13 14.72
CA GLN A 99 31.97 8.12 15.26
C GLN A 99 31.99 8.13 16.80
N LYS A 100 31.13 8.98 17.40
CA LYS A 100 31.10 9.20 18.84
C LYS A 100 30.32 8.11 19.59
N TYR A 101 29.28 7.57 18.94
CA TYR A 101 28.33 6.62 19.48
C TYR A 101 28.12 5.43 18.54
N PRO A 102 29.13 4.55 18.34
CA PRO A 102 29.04 3.45 17.38
C PRO A 102 27.90 2.44 17.68
N GLU A 103 27.37 2.45 18.90
CA GLU A 103 26.20 1.63 19.30
C GLU A 103 24.89 2.08 18.62
N VAL A 104 24.84 3.28 18.01
CA VAL A 104 23.69 3.69 17.21
C VAL A 104 23.59 2.92 15.88
N LEU A 105 24.70 2.34 15.45
CA LEU A 105 24.75 1.60 14.19
C LEU A 105 24.02 0.26 14.31
N ARG A 106 23.29 -0.06 13.26
CA ARG A 106 22.51 -1.29 13.15
C ARG A 106 23.39 -2.54 13.22
N VAL A 107 22.87 -3.59 13.80
CA VAL A 107 23.45 -4.93 13.83
C VAL A 107 22.57 -5.85 13.01
N GLU A 108 23.15 -6.52 12.02
CA GLU A 108 22.46 -7.44 11.11
C GLU A 108 22.06 -8.74 11.82
N SER A 109 21.22 -9.55 11.19
CA SER A 109 20.75 -10.84 11.72
C SER A 109 21.89 -11.83 12.05
N ASN A 110 23.02 -11.71 11.33
CA ASN A 110 24.26 -12.48 11.61
C ASN A 110 25.09 -11.92 12.79
N ARG A 111 24.54 -10.94 13.53
CA ARG A 111 25.18 -10.28 14.67
C ARG A 111 26.40 -9.41 14.32
N VAL A 112 26.57 -9.04 13.05
CA VAL A 112 27.62 -8.13 12.62
C VAL A 112 27.12 -6.69 12.64
N ARG A 113 27.83 -5.80 13.35
CA ARG A 113 27.54 -4.36 13.37
C ARG A 113 27.93 -3.71 12.06
N ASN A 114 27.06 -2.91 11.48
CA ASN A 114 27.31 -2.14 10.28
C ASN A 114 28.32 -1.01 10.53
N LEU A 115 28.91 -0.52 9.46
CA LEU A 115 29.74 0.68 9.47
C LEU A 115 28.89 1.92 9.15
N HIS A 116 29.45 3.13 9.37
CA HIS A 116 28.80 4.35 8.93
C HIS A 116 28.57 4.35 7.43
N GLY A 117 27.41 4.78 7.00
CA GLY A 117 27.01 4.91 5.59
C GLY A 117 25.52 4.66 5.42
N VAL A 118 25.02 4.95 4.24
CA VAL A 118 23.63 4.88 3.80
C VAL A 118 22.61 5.49 4.77
N ARG A 119 21.37 5.65 4.35
CA ARG A 119 20.24 6.03 5.19
C ARG A 119 19.72 4.78 5.95
N HIS A 120 18.94 4.98 7.04
CA HIS A 120 18.33 3.92 7.87
C HIS A 120 19.28 2.85 8.42
N ASN A 121 20.55 3.14 8.51
CA ASN A 121 21.56 2.24 9.08
C ASN A 121 21.80 2.55 10.58
N HIS A 122 20.71 2.72 11.33
CA HIS A 122 20.72 3.01 12.77
C HIS A 122 19.66 2.16 13.48
N CYS A 123 19.86 1.97 14.78
CA CYS A 123 18.99 1.18 15.63
C CYS A 123 17.90 2.07 16.25
N PHE A 124 16.64 1.81 15.93
CA PHE A 124 15.50 2.51 16.50
C PHE A 124 15.29 2.26 18.02
N THR A 125 15.96 1.26 18.58
CA THR A 125 15.93 0.96 20.01
C THR A 125 17.08 1.62 20.76
N SER A 126 18.12 2.16 20.07
CA SER A 126 19.27 2.81 20.70
C SER A 126 18.85 4.00 21.55
N PRO A 127 19.15 4.02 22.88
CA PRO A 127 18.82 5.18 23.72
C PRO A 127 19.46 6.48 23.24
N VAL A 128 20.71 6.41 22.77
CA VAL A 128 21.44 7.57 22.26
C VAL A 128 20.76 8.10 20.99
N TYR A 129 20.40 7.23 20.05
CA TYR A 129 19.72 7.68 18.82
C TYR A 129 18.39 8.36 19.15
N ARG A 130 17.59 7.75 20.02
CA ARG A 130 16.32 8.32 20.50
C ARG A 130 16.48 9.66 21.22
N GLU A 131 17.52 9.82 22.03
CA GLU A 131 17.84 11.10 22.66
C GLU A 131 18.15 12.19 21.62
N LYS A 132 19.00 11.87 20.64
CA LYS A 132 19.42 12.87 19.64
C LYS A 132 18.28 13.24 18.70
N THR A 133 17.44 12.29 18.29
CA THR A 133 16.24 12.59 17.49
C THR A 133 15.25 13.46 18.27
N ALA A 134 15.01 13.17 19.54
CA ALA A 134 14.13 13.97 20.39
C ALA A 134 14.63 15.43 20.51
N ILE A 135 15.94 15.65 20.70
CA ILE A 135 16.54 16.99 20.76
C ILE A 135 16.35 17.74 19.43
N MET A 136 16.66 17.09 18.30
CA MET A 136 16.49 17.69 16.96
C MET A 136 15.03 18.08 16.72
N ASN A 137 14.10 17.16 16.96
CA ASN A 137 12.68 17.37 16.72
C ASN A 137 12.10 18.46 17.63
N GLN A 138 12.57 18.54 18.89
CA GLN A 138 12.21 19.64 19.79
C GLN A 138 12.69 20.99 19.24
N LYS A 139 13.94 21.08 18.76
CA LYS A 139 14.49 22.32 18.17
C LYS A 139 13.70 22.76 16.92
N LEU A 140 13.35 21.82 16.05
CA LEU A 140 12.51 22.09 14.88
C LEU A 140 11.11 22.55 15.30
N ALA A 141 10.50 21.87 16.27
CA ALA A 141 9.18 22.19 16.78
C ALA A 141 9.11 23.61 17.40
N GLU A 142 10.05 23.93 18.29
CA GLU A 142 10.16 25.26 18.93
C GLU A 142 10.25 26.38 17.90
N ARG A 143 10.93 26.14 16.76
CA ARG A 143 11.19 27.16 15.76
C ARG A 143 10.10 27.27 14.71
N TYR A 144 9.55 26.15 14.24
CA TYR A 144 8.76 26.13 13.01
C TYR A 144 7.30 25.69 13.15
N SER A 145 6.84 25.23 14.33
CA SER A 145 5.46 24.76 14.49
C SER A 145 4.39 25.82 14.20
N ASN A 146 4.73 27.10 14.25
CA ASN A 146 3.83 28.21 13.96
C ASN A 146 4.23 28.98 12.69
N HIS A 147 5.18 28.48 11.92
CA HIS A 147 5.63 29.13 10.69
C HIS A 147 4.51 29.10 9.63
N PRO A 148 4.22 30.24 8.94
CA PRO A 148 3.11 30.34 8.00
C PRO A 148 3.20 29.36 6.82
N ALA A 149 4.40 29.05 6.34
CA ALA A 149 4.61 28.11 5.24
C ALA A 149 4.45 26.64 5.67
N VAL A 150 4.54 26.28 6.95
CA VAL A 150 4.48 24.87 7.38
C VAL A 150 3.05 24.38 7.44
N LEU A 151 2.74 23.32 6.65
CA LEU A 151 1.44 22.64 6.62
C LEU A 151 1.37 21.46 7.60
N GLY A 152 2.47 20.79 7.83
CA GLY A 152 2.58 19.61 8.67
C GLY A 152 4.01 19.09 8.71
N TRP A 153 4.17 17.95 9.39
CA TRP A 153 5.45 17.30 9.61
C TRP A 153 5.57 16.02 8.80
N HIS A 154 6.69 15.90 8.08
CA HIS A 154 7.14 14.65 7.46
C HIS A 154 8.15 13.98 8.41
N ILE A 155 7.73 12.91 9.07
CA ILE A 155 8.54 12.25 10.09
C ILE A 155 9.51 11.28 9.44
N SER A 156 10.82 11.54 9.60
CA SER A 156 11.86 10.71 8.99
C SER A 156 11.67 10.57 7.46
N ASN A 157 11.82 9.38 6.93
CA ASN A 157 11.53 9.00 5.55
C ASN A 157 11.55 7.49 5.40
N GLU A 158 10.52 6.86 4.84
CA GLU A 158 10.49 5.42 4.52
C GLU A 158 11.07 4.55 5.64
N LEU A 159 10.51 4.68 6.86
CA LEU A 159 10.99 3.94 8.02
C LEU A 159 11.13 2.45 7.70
N SER A 160 12.32 1.88 7.93
CA SER A 160 12.61 0.52 7.47
C SER A 160 13.79 -0.13 8.17
N GLY A 161 13.86 -1.45 7.99
CA GLY A 161 14.96 -2.31 8.42
C GLY A 161 14.86 -2.74 9.90
N GLU A 162 15.55 -3.80 10.22
CA GLU A 162 15.60 -4.43 11.53
C GLU A 162 16.99 -4.36 12.15
N CYS A 163 17.10 -4.48 13.46
CA CYS A 163 18.35 -4.46 14.18
C CYS A 163 18.37 -5.55 15.25
N HIS A 164 19.47 -6.30 15.30
CA HIS A 164 19.65 -7.46 16.21
C HIS A 164 20.68 -7.19 17.32
N CYS A 165 20.91 -5.93 17.68
CA CYS A 165 21.82 -5.57 18.79
C CYS A 165 21.23 -5.94 20.17
N ASP A 166 22.03 -5.85 21.21
CA ASP A 166 21.62 -6.20 22.59
C ASP A 166 20.40 -5.40 23.07
N TYR A 167 20.26 -4.14 22.66
CA TYR A 167 19.07 -3.33 22.97
C TYR A 167 17.80 -3.97 22.35
N CYS A 168 17.88 -4.37 21.09
CA CYS A 168 16.75 -5.01 20.40
C CYS A 168 16.47 -6.42 20.95
N GLN A 169 17.51 -7.22 21.30
CA GLN A 169 17.32 -8.52 21.95
C GLN A 169 16.58 -8.39 23.29
N ASN A 170 16.96 -7.41 24.11
CA ASN A 170 16.29 -7.17 25.39
C ASN A 170 14.87 -6.67 25.21
N ALA A 171 14.65 -5.72 24.30
CA ALA A 171 13.32 -5.21 23.98
C ALA A 171 12.39 -6.31 23.43
N PHE A 172 12.90 -7.22 22.59
CA PHE A 172 12.15 -8.36 22.09
C PHE A 172 11.75 -9.32 23.24
N ARG A 173 12.66 -9.63 24.17
CA ARG A 173 12.36 -10.43 25.36
C ARG A 173 11.26 -9.79 26.21
N ASP A 174 11.31 -8.48 26.40
CA ASP A 174 10.28 -7.77 27.14
C ASP A 174 8.94 -7.76 26.41
N TRP A 175 8.95 -7.62 25.07
CA TRP A 175 7.76 -7.69 24.23
C TRP A 175 7.09 -9.07 24.30
N VAL A 176 7.85 -10.18 24.16
CA VAL A 176 7.27 -11.53 24.26
C VAL A 176 6.80 -11.85 25.68
N LYS A 177 7.49 -11.35 26.73
CA LYS A 177 7.01 -11.44 28.12
C LYS A 177 5.68 -10.71 28.31
N ALA A 178 5.55 -9.52 27.71
CA ALA A 178 4.31 -8.75 27.76
C ALA A 178 3.17 -9.47 27.04
N LYS A 179 3.44 -10.17 25.94
CA LYS A 179 2.46 -10.94 25.17
C LYS A 179 2.02 -12.22 25.90
N TYR A 180 2.97 -13.08 26.25
CA TYR A 180 2.68 -14.44 26.73
C TYR A 180 2.59 -14.58 28.24
N LYS A 181 3.16 -13.69 29.03
CA LYS A 181 3.18 -13.65 30.50
C LYS A 181 4.01 -14.77 31.16
N THR A 182 3.98 -15.99 30.61
CA THR A 182 4.70 -17.16 31.15
C THR A 182 5.46 -17.89 30.03
N LEU A 183 6.56 -18.58 30.42
CA LEU A 183 7.30 -19.42 29.47
C LEU A 183 6.48 -20.60 28.96
N ASP A 184 5.58 -21.14 29.78
CA ASP A 184 4.71 -22.26 29.37
C ASP A 184 3.77 -21.80 28.23
N ALA A 185 3.19 -20.60 28.36
CA ALA A 185 2.35 -20.03 27.29
C ALA A 185 3.15 -19.75 26.01
N LEU A 186 4.37 -19.20 26.13
CA LEU A 186 5.28 -19.00 25.01
C LEU A 186 5.61 -20.33 24.32
N ASN A 187 6.05 -21.33 25.11
CA ASN A 187 6.44 -22.64 24.58
C ASN A 187 5.28 -23.34 23.84
N LEU A 188 4.06 -23.19 24.33
CA LEU A 188 2.87 -23.71 23.67
C LEU A 188 2.58 -22.97 22.36
N ALA A 189 2.59 -21.64 22.37
CA ALA A 189 2.32 -20.81 21.22
C ALA A 189 3.35 -20.96 20.09
N TRP A 190 4.61 -21.13 20.43
CA TRP A 190 5.68 -21.33 19.46
C TRP A 190 5.90 -22.82 19.11
N TRP A 191 5.12 -23.73 19.69
CA TRP A 191 5.31 -25.18 19.52
C TRP A 191 6.75 -25.64 19.82
N ALA A 192 7.33 -25.06 20.86
CA ALA A 192 8.76 -25.16 21.17
C ALA A 192 9.22 -26.58 21.56
N SER A 193 8.30 -27.52 21.77
CA SER A 193 8.61 -28.94 21.96
C SER A 193 9.19 -29.60 20.68
N PHE A 194 8.92 -29.02 19.50
CA PHE A 194 9.48 -29.48 18.25
C PHE A 194 11.00 -29.28 18.24
N TRP A 195 11.77 -30.31 17.93
CA TRP A 195 13.25 -30.33 17.97
C TRP A 195 13.88 -29.85 19.26
N SER A 196 13.18 -30.00 20.41
CA SER A 196 13.68 -29.65 21.76
C SER A 196 13.99 -28.16 21.96
N HIS A 197 13.21 -27.27 21.38
CA HIS A 197 13.38 -25.82 21.54
C HIS A 197 12.74 -25.26 22.82
N THR A 198 12.25 -26.07 23.74
CA THR A 198 11.56 -25.61 24.95
C THR A 198 12.40 -24.64 25.75
N TYR A 199 11.93 -23.43 25.93
CA TYR A 199 12.56 -22.37 26.71
C TYR A 199 12.28 -22.56 28.19
N THR A 200 13.31 -22.48 29.03
CA THR A 200 13.24 -22.60 30.47
C THR A 200 13.62 -21.32 31.21
N ASP A 201 14.17 -20.35 30.46
CA ASP A 201 14.49 -19.01 30.95
C ASP A 201 14.30 -18.00 29.81
N TRP A 202 13.81 -16.80 30.13
CA TRP A 202 13.60 -15.73 29.15
C TRP A 202 14.89 -15.29 28.46
N SER A 203 16.04 -15.41 29.09
CA SER A 203 17.34 -15.06 28.49
C SER A 203 17.73 -15.97 27.32
N GLN A 204 17.07 -17.12 27.18
CA GLN A 204 17.28 -18.05 26.05
C GLN A 204 16.54 -17.59 24.79
N VAL A 205 15.60 -16.65 24.89
CA VAL A 205 14.88 -16.11 23.75
C VAL A 205 15.76 -15.10 23.02
N GLU A 206 16.01 -15.36 21.74
CA GLU A 206 16.77 -14.50 20.83
C GLU A 206 15.99 -14.23 19.56
N SER A 207 16.35 -13.18 18.81
CA SER A 207 15.81 -12.96 17.47
C SER A 207 16.27 -14.04 16.50
N PRO A 208 15.48 -14.39 15.45
CA PRO A 208 15.91 -15.31 14.41
C PRO A 208 17.26 -14.93 13.79
N ALA A 209 18.05 -15.94 13.39
CA ALA A 209 19.36 -15.72 12.81
C ALA A 209 19.70 -16.79 11.77
N PRO A 210 20.34 -16.45 10.64
CA PRO A 210 20.64 -17.41 9.56
C PRO A 210 21.61 -18.54 9.96
N HIS A 211 22.32 -18.38 11.07
CA HIS A 211 23.22 -19.41 11.65
C HIS A 211 22.76 -19.87 13.04
N GLY A 212 21.50 -19.59 13.38
CA GLY A 212 20.84 -19.97 14.61
C GLY A 212 19.47 -20.58 14.31
N GLU A 213 18.45 -20.13 15.05
CA GLU A 213 17.09 -20.64 14.90
C GLU A 213 16.34 -19.91 13.78
N THR A 214 15.68 -20.67 12.92
CA THR A 214 14.80 -20.17 11.87
C THR A 214 13.58 -21.08 11.63
N ALA A 215 13.50 -22.24 12.31
CA ALA A 215 12.43 -23.23 12.11
C ALA A 215 11.27 -23.08 13.11
N VAL A 216 11.38 -22.19 14.10
CA VAL A 216 10.28 -21.87 15.01
C VAL A 216 9.45 -20.72 14.40
N HIS A 217 8.45 -21.08 13.59
CA HIS A 217 7.66 -20.11 12.81
C HIS A 217 6.95 -19.08 13.70
N GLY A 218 6.40 -19.49 14.85
CA GLY A 218 5.81 -18.55 15.82
C GLY A 218 6.82 -17.50 16.32
N GLN A 219 8.10 -17.86 16.48
CA GLN A 219 9.18 -16.91 16.83
C GLN A 219 9.49 -15.95 15.69
N ASN A 220 9.57 -16.45 14.45
CA ASN A 220 9.80 -15.62 13.28
C ASN A 220 8.69 -14.59 13.10
N LEU A 221 7.45 -15.03 13.25
CA LEU A 221 6.26 -14.18 13.14
C LEU A 221 6.24 -13.10 14.23
N ASP A 222 6.55 -13.47 15.48
CA ASP A 222 6.63 -12.53 16.60
C ASP A 222 7.81 -11.55 16.46
N TRP A 223 8.92 -11.98 15.89
CA TRP A 223 10.01 -11.06 15.55
C TRP A 223 9.58 -9.99 14.54
N ARG A 224 8.84 -10.37 13.50
CA ARG A 224 8.29 -9.42 12.51
C ARG A 224 7.34 -8.41 13.15
N ARG A 225 6.43 -8.89 13.98
CA ARG A 225 5.51 -8.04 14.75
C ARG A 225 6.26 -7.08 15.66
N PHE A 226 7.24 -7.59 16.41
CA PHE A 226 8.09 -6.77 17.27
C PHE A 226 8.83 -5.69 16.49
N VAL A 227 9.40 -5.99 15.33
CA VAL A 227 10.10 -5.01 14.50
C VAL A 227 9.15 -3.90 14.05
N SER A 228 7.94 -4.25 13.64
CA SER A 228 6.91 -3.29 13.27
C SER A 228 6.49 -2.42 14.47
N ASP A 229 6.17 -3.02 15.61
CA ASP A 229 5.77 -2.32 16.84
C ASP A 229 6.89 -1.40 17.36
N GLN A 230 8.15 -1.87 17.33
CA GLN A 230 9.30 -1.10 17.79
C GLN A 230 9.60 0.10 16.88
N THR A 231 9.37 -0.04 15.58
CA THR A 231 9.49 1.05 14.62
C THR A 231 8.38 2.08 14.82
N LEU A 232 7.15 1.62 15.06
CA LEU A 232 6.02 2.48 15.40
C LEU A 232 6.24 3.22 16.72
N ASP A 233 6.79 2.56 17.75
CA ASP A 233 7.14 3.21 19.01
C ASP A 233 8.20 4.31 18.82
N PHE A 234 9.18 4.09 17.94
CA PHE A 234 10.14 5.11 17.56
C PHE A 234 9.45 6.29 16.82
N TYR A 235 8.56 6.03 15.88
CA TYR A 235 7.75 7.05 15.22
C TYR A 235 6.97 7.92 16.24
N LYS A 236 6.29 7.28 17.18
CA LYS A 236 5.53 7.98 18.25
C LYS A 236 6.43 8.89 19.09
N GLN A 237 7.64 8.43 19.40
CA GLN A 237 8.62 9.24 20.11
C GLN A 237 9.07 10.46 19.30
N GLU A 238 9.25 10.32 17.98
CA GLU A 238 9.61 11.44 17.11
C GLU A 238 8.49 12.49 17.02
N VAL A 239 7.24 12.04 17.00
CA VAL A 239 6.04 12.89 16.92
C VAL A 239 5.79 13.67 18.22
N ALA A 240 6.13 13.11 19.37
CA ALA A 240 5.77 13.68 20.68
C ALA A 240 6.19 15.15 20.88
N PRO A 241 7.44 15.58 20.63
CA PRO A 241 7.83 17.00 20.79
C PRO A 241 7.15 17.93 19.77
N LEU A 242 6.82 17.44 18.58
CA LEU A 242 6.14 18.18 17.52
C LEU A 242 4.69 18.48 17.91
N LYS A 243 3.97 17.47 18.36
CA LYS A 243 2.60 17.61 18.85
C LYS A 243 2.49 18.40 20.16
N ALA A 244 3.50 18.33 21.01
CA ALA A 244 3.55 19.16 22.21
C ALA A 244 3.66 20.65 21.89
N ALA A 245 4.36 21.02 20.81
CA ALA A 245 4.50 22.40 20.36
C ALA A 245 3.26 22.92 19.61
N ASN A 246 2.67 22.08 18.73
CA ASN A 246 1.44 22.43 18.01
C ASN A 246 0.65 21.15 17.66
N PRO A 247 -0.38 20.79 18.44
CA PRO A 247 -1.17 19.57 18.22
C PRO A 247 -1.99 19.59 16.93
N GLU A 248 -2.28 20.76 16.36
CA GLU A 248 -3.10 20.92 15.16
C GLU A 248 -2.33 20.63 13.86
N LEU A 249 -0.99 20.70 13.89
CA LEU A 249 -0.20 20.36 12.71
C LEU A 249 -0.20 18.84 12.48
N PRO A 250 -0.62 18.39 11.30
CA PRO A 250 -0.64 16.96 10.99
C PRO A 250 0.79 16.40 10.87
N CYS A 251 0.94 15.14 11.28
CA CYS A 251 2.15 14.35 11.13
C CYS A 251 1.90 13.16 10.20
N THR A 252 2.84 12.92 9.30
CA THR A 252 2.86 11.75 8.42
C THR A 252 4.27 11.19 8.30
N THR A 253 4.40 9.98 7.79
CA THR A 253 5.64 9.42 7.24
C THR A 253 5.29 8.70 5.95
N ASN A 254 6.15 8.81 4.93
CA ASN A 254 5.91 8.15 3.66
C ASN A 254 6.11 6.63 3.78
N MET A 255 5.16 5.89 3.25
CA MET A 255 5.14 4.43 3.21
C MET A 255 5.61 3.95 1.82
N MET A 256 6.28 2.82 1.79
CA MET A 256 6.77 2.22 0.55
C MET A 256 5.81 1.13 0.09
N ASP A 257 5.32 1.12 -1.12
CA ASP A 257 4.59 0.02 -1.76
C ASP A 257 4.08 -1.07 -0.74
N LEU A 258 4.02 -2.32 -1.10
CA LEU A 258 3.77 -3.45 -0.20
C LEU A 258 5.03 -3.80 0.62
N PHE A 259 5.55 -2.85 1.40
CA PHE A 259 6.78 -3.10 2.16
C PHE A 259 6.62 -4.26 3.15
N TYR A 260 7.55 -5.23 3.06
CA TYR A 260 7.47 -6.46 3.83
C TYR A 260 7.72 -6.27 5.34
N GLY A 261 8.56 -5.31 5.71
CA GLY A 261 9.11 -5.17 7.05
C GLY A 261 8.20 -4.53 8.10
N LEU A 262 7.08 -3.91 7.70
CA LEU A 262 6.21 -3.17 8.61
C LEU A 262 4.74 -3.42 8.30
N ASP A 263 3.93 -3.61 9.33
CA ASP A 263 2.48 -3.60 9.21
C ASP A 263 1.95 -2.16 9.19
N TYR A 264 1.62 -1.67 8.01
CA TYR A 264 1.13 -0.31 7.84
C TYR A 264 -0.27 -0.05 8.41
N ARG A 265 -1.03 -1.09 8.76
CA ARG A 265 -2.32 -0.90 9.44
C ARG A 265 -2.11 -0.35 10.85
N THR A 266 -1.14 -0.88 11.58
CA THR A 266 -0.81 -0.38 12.92
C THR A 266 -0.25 1.05 12.87
N PHE A 267 0.54 1.38 11.84
CA PHE A 267 1.00 2.74 11.61
C PHE A 267 -0.14 3.71 11.31
N ALA A 268 -1.11 3.29 10.52
CA ALA A 268 -2.24 4.13 10.14
C ALA A 268 -3.04 4.66 11.34
N GLU A 269 -3.10 3.91 12.44
CA GLU A 269 -3.79 4.36 13.66
C GLU A 269 -3.15 5.62 14.25
N GLU A 270 -1.83 5.75 14.15
CA GLU A 270 -1.03 6.83 14.75
C GLU A 270 -0.73 8.00 13.78
N LEU A 271 -0.87 7.81 12.49
CA LEU A 271 -0.67 8.86 11.48
C LEU A 271 -1.90 9.76 11.39
N ASP A 272 -1.72 11.07 11.29
CA ASP A 272 -2.82 11.99 10.98
C ASP A 272 -3.28 11.85 9.52
N VAL A 273 -2.32 11.68 8.61
CA VAL A 273 -2.54 11.54 7.17
C VAL A 273 -1.73 10.35 6.65
N ILE A 274 -2.32 9.54 5.79
CA ILE A 274 -1.59 8.51 5.07
C ILE A 274 -0.82 9.14 3.91
N SER A 275 0.45 8.78 3.79
CA SER A 275 1.27 9.13 2.62
C SER A 275 2.09 7.93 2.15
N TRP A 276 2.32 7.81 0.85
CA TRP A 276 3.10 6.72 0.30
C TRP A 276 3.81 7.11 -1.00
N ASP A 277 4.78 6.28 -1.40
CA ASP A 277 5.70 6.50 -2.50
C ASP A 277 5.44 5.50 -3.63
N SER A 278 5.15 6.02 -4.81
CA SER A 278 4.73 5.24 -5.97
C SER A 278 5.71 5.36 -7.13
N TYR A 279 6.41 4.26 -7.44
CA TYR A 279 7.42 4.20 -8.49
C TYR A 279 7.13 3.12 -9.56
N PRO A 280 6.07 3.27 -10.36
CA PRO A 280 5.69 2.30 -11.38
C PRO A 280 6.77 2.09 -12.44
N THR A 281 7.04 0.82 -12.77
CA THR A 281 7.96 0.42 -13.85
C THR A 281 7.27 0.45 -15.21
N TRP A 282 6.78 1.62 -15.63
CA TRP A 282 6.07 1.75 -16.89
C TRP A 282 6.84 1.23 -18.09
N HIS A 283 6.11 0.70 -19.08
CA HIS A 283 6.62 0.13 -20.33
C HIS A 283 7.48 -1.13 -20.12
N SER A 284 7.28 -1.83 -19.00
CA SER A 284 7.85 -3.15 -18.72
C SER A 284 6.92 -4.27 -19.20
N LEU A 285 7.42 -5.50 -19.20
CA LEU A 285 6.60 -6.67 -19.48
C LEU A 285 5.85 -7.13 -18.20
N PRO A 286 4.68 -7.77 -18.33
CA PRO A 286 4.04 -8.12 -19.60
C PRO A 286 3.34 -6.93 -20.28
N SER A 287 2.81 -5.95 -19.54
CA SER A 287 2.13 -4.79 -20.12
C SER A 287 1.98 -3.64 -19.12
N ASP A 288 1.68 -2.43 -19.60
CA ASP A 288 1.35 -1.28 -18.73
C ASP A 288 0.03 -1.50 -17.95
N ARG A 289 -0.90 -2.32 -18.44
CA ARG A 289 -2.09 -2.75 -17.71
C ARG A 289 -1.71 -3.43 -16.39
N ASN A 290 -0.79 -4.40 -16.41
CA ASN A 290 -0.36 -5.10 -15.19
C ASN A 290 0.34 -4.16 -14.19
N VAL A 291 1.18 -3.25 -14.68
CA VAL A 291 1.79 -2.21 -13.85
C VAL A 291 0.71 -1.32 -13.23
N ALA A 292 -0.26 -0.86 -14.03
CA ALA A 292 -1.35 -0.01 -13.57
C ALA A 292 -2.20 -0.71 -12.49
N THR A 293 -2.54 -1.98 -12.68
CA THR A 293 -3.34 -2.76 -11.73
C THR A 293 -2.62 -2.94 -10.39
N TRP A 294 -1.31 -3.24 -10.41
CA TRP A 294 -0.49 -3.34 -9.19
C TRP A 294 -0.50 -2.03 -8.39
N PHE A 295 -0.27 -0.91 -9.06
CA PHE A 295 -0.25 0.39 -8.39
C PHE A 295 -1.65 0.90 -8.02
N ALA A 296 -2.69 0.54 -8.75
CA ALA A 296 -4.07 0.78 -8.37
C ALA A 296 -4.42 0.06 -7.06
N PHE A 297 -4.03 -1.21 -6.92
CA PHE A 297 -4.18 -1.96 -5.66
C PHE A 297 -3.51 -1.25 -4.49
N ASN A 298 -2.28 -0.78 -4.68
CA ASN A 298 -1.56 -0.02 -3.64
C ASN A 298 -2.27 1.30 -3.30
N HIS A 299 -2.71 2.06 -4.27
CA HIS A 299 -3.49 3.28 -4.03
C HIS A 299 -4.74 2.99 -3.19
N ASP A 300 -5.49 1.94 -3.52
CA ASP A 300 -6.68 1.53 -2.77
C ASP A 300 -6.33 1.00 -1.39
N LEU A 301 -5.21 0.29 -1.20
CA LEU A 301 -4.71 -0.13 0.10
C LEU A 301 -4.46 1.09 1.01
N PHE A 302 -3.64 2.04 0.54
CA PHE A 302 -3.28 3.20 1.35
C PHE A 302 -4.48 4.11 1.65
N ARG A 303 -5.40 4.28 0.69
CA ARG A 303 -6.68 4.95 0.95
C ARG A 303 -7.50 4.23 2.01
N SER A 304 -7.58 2.90 1.93
CA SER A 304 -8.43 2.07 2.80
C SER A 304 -7.97 2.07 4.25
N LEU A 305 -6.67 2.29 4.53
CA LEU A 305 -6.12 2.34 5.88
C LEU A 305 -6.85 3.34 6.79
N LYS A 306 -7.34 4.45 6.25
CA LYS A 306 -8.14 5.45 6.98
C LYS A 306 -9.49 5.78 6.33
N LYS A 307 -9.79 5.24 5.14
CA LYS A 307 -10.95 5.60 4.32
C LYS A 307 -11.08 7.12 4.10
N LYS A 308 -9.95 7.77 3.90
CA LYS A 308 -9.79 9.22 3.69
C LYS A 308 -8.86 9.47 2.52
N PRO A 309 -8.85 10.70 1.96
CA PRO A 309 -7.83 11.10 1.00
C PRO A 309 -6.41 10.88 1.56
N PHE A 310 -5.52 10.42 0.72
CA PHE A 310 -4.11 10.17 1.05
C PHE A 310 -3.19 11.10 0.26
N MET A 311 -1.91 11.12 0.64
CA MET A 311 -0.86 11.82 -0.07
C MET A 311 -0.08 10.86 -0.96
N LEU A 312 0.00 11.13 -2.26
CA LEU A 312 1.10 10.63 -3.08
C LEU A 312 2.30 11.53 -2.79
N MET A 313 3.19 11.07 -1.90
CA MET A 313 4.25 11.90 -1.36
C MET A 313 5.51 11.86 -2.20
N GLU A 314 5.79 10.71 -2.80
CA GLU A 314 6.84 10.57 -3.79
C GLU A 314 6.34 9.81 -5.04
N SER A 315 6.78 10.27 -6.18
CA SER A 315 6.70 9.57 -7.46
C SER A 315 7.84 10.09 -8.35
N THR A 316 8.09 9.48 -9.50
CA THR A 316 9.09 10.08 -10.39
C THR A 316 8.42 10.85 -11.52
N PRO A 317 8.86 12.10 -11.83
CA PRO A 317 8.35 12.79 -13.01
C PRO A 317 8.88 12.16 -14.31
N SER A 318 10.00 11.41 -14.26
CA SER A 318 10.58 10.76 -15.44
C SER A 318 10.97 9.31 -15.18
N LEU A 319 12.15 9.02 -14.65
CA LEU A 319 12.67 7.67 -14.40
C LEU A 319 13.27 7.55 -12.99
N THR A 320 13.40 6.34 -12.49
CA THR A 320 14.20 6.02 -11.30
C THR A 320 15.64 5.69 -11.69
N ASN A 321 16.56 5.62 -10.71
CA ASN A 321 17.94 5.19 -10.95
C ASN A 321 18.31 3.86 -10.28
N TRP A 322 17.42 3.36 -9.42
CA TRP A 322 17.65 2.17 -8.60
C TRP A 322 16.98 0.89 -9.14
N GLN A 323 16.08 1.00 -10.10
CA GLN A 323 15.54 -0.15 -10.82
C GLN A 323 16.60 -0.74 -11.77
N PRO A 324 16.59 -2.07 -12.04
CA PRO A 324 17.55 -2.69 -12.97
C PRO A 324 17.54 -2.05 -14.36
N VAL A 325 16.37 -1.64 -14.85
CA VAL A 325 16.17 -0.88 -16.08
C VAL A 325 15.08 0.14 -15.84
N SER A 326 15.35 1.40 -16.12
CA SER A 326 14.38 2.49 -16.04
C SER A 326 14.11 3.05 -17.42
N LYS A 327 12.90 2.80 -17.96
CA LYS A 327 12.47 3.38 -19.22
C LYS A 327 11.90 4.77 -19.02
N LEU A 328 12.09 5.65 -19.98
CA LEU A 328 11.45 6.95 -19.97
C LEU A 328 9.93 6.80 -20.13
N LYS A 329 9.17 7.53 -19.34
CA LYS A 329 7.72 7.65 -19.53
C LYS A 329 7.43 8.17 -20.95
N ARG A 330 6.55 7.48 -21.67
CA ARG A 330 6.06 7.92 -22.96
C ARG A 330 5.16 9.14 -22.80
N PRO A 331 4.96 9.95 -23.84
CA PRO A 331 4.01 11.08 -23.81
C PRO A 331 2.65 10.65 -23.24
N GLY A 332 2.07 11.46 -22.38
CA GLY A 332 0.81 11.19 -21.68
C GLY A 332 0.96 10.34 -20.41
N MET A 333 1.94 9.44 -20.29
CA MET A 333 2.05 8.51 -19.17
C MET A 333 2.29 9.23 -17.82
N HIS A 334 2.98 10.36 -17.79
CA HIS A 334 3.17 11.15 -16.56
C HIS A 334 1.80 11.62 -16.01
N ARG A 335 0.98 12.23 -16.88
CA ARG A 335 -0.36 12.69 -16.53
C ARG A 335 -1.27 11.51 -16.13
N LEU A 336 -1.29 10.43 -16.93
CA LEU A 336 -2.11 9.25 -16.67
C LEU A 336 -1.78 8.61 -15.32
N SER A 337 -0.51 8.37 -15.04
CA SER A 337 -0.01 7.80 -13.77
C SER A 337 -0.36 8.68 -12.56
N SER A 338 -0.22 9.99 -12.67
CA SER A 338 -0.58 10.94 -11.60
C SER A 338 -2.10 10.99 -11.36
N LEU A 339 -2.88 11.01 -12.44
CA LEU A 339 -4.35 10.97 -12.34
C LEU A 339 -4.87 9.61 -11.86
N GLN A 340 -4.11 8.52 -12.00
CA GLN A 340 -4.45 7.25 -11.37
C GLN A 340 -4.47 7.37 -9.84
N ALA A 341 -3.43 7.95 -9.24
CA ALA A 341 -3.42 8.18 -7.80
C ALA A 341 -4.62 9.07 -7.36
N VAL A 342 -4.90 10.15 -8.11
CA VAL A 342 -6.05 11.03 -7.85
C VAL A 342 -7.37 10.26 -7.94
N ALA A 343 -7.56 9.44 -8.96
CA ALA A 343 -8.76 8.62 -9.17
C ALA A 343 -9.02 7.66 -8.00
N HIS A 344 -7.96 7.11 -7.40
CA HIS A 344 -8.01 6.22 -6.25
C HIS A 344 -8.02 6.94 -4.89
N GLY A 345 -8.05 8.29 -4.86
CA GLY A 345 -8.27 9.05 -3.64
C GLY A 345 -7.12 9.93 -3.18
N ALA A 346 -6.03 10.09 -3.94
CA ALA A 346 -5.00 11.05 -3.59
C ALA A 346 -5.50 12.50 -3.76
N ASP A 347 -5.19 13.35 -2.78
CA ASP A 347 -5.38 14.81 -2.86
C ASP A 347 -4.04 15.54 -3.05
N THR A 348 -2.98 14.79 -3.35
CA THR A 348 -1.65 15.33 -3.67
C THR A 348 -1.00 14.58 -4.82
N VAL A 349 -0.12 15.26 -5.54
CA VAL A 349 0.86 14.64 -6.46
C VAL A 349 2.21 15.29 -6.21
N GLN A 350 3.14 14.54 -5.64
CA GLN A 350 4.48 15.01 -5.34
C GLN A 350 5.53 14.08 -5.92
N TYR A 351 6.74 14.61 -6.12
CA TYR A 351 7.82 13.92 -6.83
C TYR A 351 9.08 13.83 -6.00
N PHE A 352 9.80 12.75 -6.10
CA PHE A 352 11.22 12.68 -5.87
C PHE A 352 11.90 12.84 -7.22
N GLN A 353 12.56 14.00 -7.50
CA GLN A 353 12.74 15.18 -6.64
C GLN A 353 12.54 16.47 -7.45
N TRP A 354 12.60 17.63 -6.77
CA TRP A 354 12.50 18.90 -7.48
C TRP A 354 13.68 19.13 -8.42
N ARG A 355 14.91 19.21 -7.88
CA ARG A 355 16.14 19.42 -8.65
C ARG A 355 17.03 18.19 -8.57
N LYS A 356 17.48 17.71 -9.72
CA LYS A 356 18.37 16.56 -9.84
C LYS A 356 19.68 16.79 -9.11
N SER A 357 20.05 15.86 -8.22
CA SER A 357 21.30 15.92 -7.45
C SER A 357 22.52 15.92 -8.37
N ARG A 358 23.54 16.68 -8.00
CA ARG A 358 24.78 16.79 -8.77
C ARG A 358 25.68 15.56 -8.62
N GLY A 359 25.57 14.86 -7.51
CA GLY A 359 26.44 13.74 -7.14
C GLY A 359 25.72 12.64 -6.39
N SER A 360 26.51 11.69 -5.88
CA SER A 360 26.05 10.52 -5.10
C SER A 360 25.23 9.49 -5.92
N SER A 361 24.61 8.53 -5.23
CA SER A 361 23.92 7.40 -5.87
C SER A 361 22.73 7.84 -6.71
N GLU A 362 22.00 8.89 -6.30
CA GLU A 362 20.76 9.33 -6.93
C GLU A 362 20.93 10.47 -7.95
N LYS A 363 22.15 10.75 -8.38
CA LYS A 363 22.44 11.81 -9.38
C LYS A 363 21.73 11.62 -10.73
N PHE A 364 21.25 10.43 -11.04
CA PHE A 364 20.48 10.12 -12.25
C PHE A 364 19.02 9.86 -11.99
N HIS A 365 18.55 9.96 -10.74
CA HIS A 365 17.12 9.87 -10.44
C HIS A 365 16.36 10.98 -11.17
N GLY A 366 15.14 10.71 -11.60
CA GLY A 366 14.28 11.70 -12.23
C GLY A 366 14.03 12.90 -11.33
N ALA A 367 13.92 14.06 -11.94
CA ALA A 367 13.63 15.30 -11.24
C ALA A 367 12.83 16.22 -12.14
N VAL A 368 12.11 17.16 -11.54
CA VAL A 368 11.37 18.20 -12.29
C VAL A 368 12.36 19.11 -13.04
N VAL A 369 13.42 19.54 -12.33
CA VAL A 369 14.52 20.31 -12.92
C VAL A 369 15.72 19.39 -13.13
N ASP A 370 16.04 19.07 -14.39
CA ASP A 370 17.17 18.23 -14.76
C ASP A 370 18.52 19.01 -14.65
N HIS A 371 19.65 18.31 -14.83
CA HIS A 371 21.00 18.91 -14.80
C HIS A 371 21.18 20.08 -15.77
N VAL A 372 20.38 20.18 -16.83
CA VAL A 372 20.40 21.33 -17.74
C VAL A 372 19.95 22.63 -17.07
N GLY A 373 19.15 22.53 -15.99
CA GLY A 373 18.86 23.62 -15.07
C GLY A 373 17.81 24.65 -15.53
N HIS A 374 16.97 24.34 -16.51
CA HIS A 374 15.93 25.27 -17.00
C HIS A 374 14.61 24.56 -17.31
N GLU A 375 13.54 25.32 -17.50
CA GLU A 375 12.15 24.89 -17.71
C GLU A 375 11.83 24.31 -19.09
N HIS A 376 12.74 24.32 -20.08
CA HIS A 376 12.44 23.93 -21.48
C HIS A 376 12.60 22.43 -21.74
N THR A 377 12.59 21.59 -20.69
CA THR A 377 12.61 20.15 -20.84
C THR A 377 11.18 19.60 -20.95
N ARG A 378 11.01 18.46 -21.64
CA ARG A 378 9.71 17.77 -21.72
C ARG A 378 9.16 17.45 -20.34
N VAL A 379 10.01 16.96 -19.44
CA VAL A 379 9.61 16.58 -18.07
C VAL A 379 9.05 17.78 -17.29
N PHE A 380 9.72 18.94 -17.38
CA PHE A 380 9.23 20.15 -16.72
C PHE A 380 7.87 20.58 -17.28
N GLN A 381 7.71 20.53 -18.62
CA GLN A 381 6.43 20.88 -19.27
C GLN A 381 5.32 19.90 -18.88
N ASP A 382 5.58 18.59 -18.87
CA ASP A 382 4.61 17.57 -18.44
C ASP A 382 4.15 17.82 -16.97
N VAL A 383 5.06 18.22 -16.08
CA VAL A 383 4.75 18.59 -14.68
C VAL A 383 3.93 19.88 -14.60
N ALA A 384 4.29 20.90 -15.36
CA ALA A 384 3.57 22.17 -15.36
C ALA A 384 2.13 22.01 -15.91
N GLU A 385 1.94 21.23 -16.96
CA GLU A 385 0.63 20.89 -17.53
C GLU A 385 -0.25 20.11 -16.53
N LEU A 386 0.33 19.17 -15.80
CA LEU A 386 -0.40 18.49 -14.74
C LEU A 386 -0.79 19.45 -13.61
N GLY A 387 0.10 20.37 -13.23
CA GLY A 387 -0.19 21.41 -12.23
C GLY A 387 -1.39 22.27 -12.63
N GLU A 388 -1.51 22.63 -13.92
CA GLU A 388 -2.68 23.33 -14.46
C GLU A 388 -3.95 22.47 -14.38
N THR A 389 -3.86 21.19 -14.75
CA THR A 389 -4.98 20.24 -14.63
C THR A 389 -5.48 20.16 -13.17
N LEU A 390 -4.58 19.96 -12.21
CA LEU A 390 -4.93 19.84 -10.79
C LEU A 390 -5.54 21.14 -10.23
N ALA A 391 -5.06 22.29 -10.67
CA ALA A 391 -5.63 23.59 -10.27
C ALA A 391 -7.10 23.76 -10.71
N ASN A 392 -7.52 23.10 -11.79
CA ASN A 392 -8.89 23.13 -12.30
C ASN A 392 -9.80 22.04 -11.68
N LEU A 393 -9.24 21.11 -10.90
CA LEU A 393 -9.98 19.98 -10.28
C LEU A 393 -10.28 20.19 -8.80
N THR A 394 -10.30 21.42 -8.29
CA THR A 394 -10.48 21.72 -6.85
C THR A 394 -11.76 21.13 -6.25
N ASP A 395 -12.80 20.91 -7.04
CA ASP A 395 -14.06 20.32 -6.60
C ASP A 395 -13.90 18.83 -6.19
N VAL A 396 -12.89 18.16 -6.69
CA VAL A 396 -12.58 16.74 -6.38
C VAL A 396 -11.94 16.58 -4.99
N ILE A 397 -11.31 17.63 -4.46
CA ILE A 397 -10.66 17.58 -3.12
C ILE A 397 -11.65 17.14 -2.05
N GLY A 398 -11.23 16.21 -1.21
CA GLY A 398 -12.05 15.70 -0.10
C GLY A 398 -13.18 14.77 -0.54
N THR A 399 -13.33 14.44 -1.83
CA THR A 399 -14.29 13.43 -2.27
C THR A 399 -13.83 12.03 -1.87
N SER A 400 -14.78 11.12 -1.67
CA SER A 400 -14.54 9.73 -1.26
C SER A 400 -14.69 8.74 -2.41
N VAL A 401 -14.11 7.56 -2.26
CA VAL A 401 -14.35 6.40 -3.14
C VAL A 401 -15.41 5.51 -2.49
N PRO A 402 -16.59 5.31 -3.11
CA PRO A 402 -17.72 4.60 -2.50
C PRO A 402 -17.62 3.08 -2.76
N ALA A 403 -16.68 2.39 -2.12
CA ALA A 403 -16.50 0.95 -2.27
C ALA A 403 -17.59 0.14 -1.56
N GLU A 404 -18.21 -0.80 -2.26
CA GLU A 404 -19.17 -1.79 -1.74
C GLU A 404 -18.61 -3.21 -1.76
N ALA A 405 -17.42 -3.40 -2.36
CA ALA A 405 -16.63 -4.63 -2.33
C ALA A 405 -15.34 -4.41 -1.55
N ALA A 406 -14.84 -5.48 -0.92
CA ALA A 406 -13.58 -5.46 -0.20
C ALA A 406 -12.74 -6.70 -0.50
N ILE A 407 -11.42 -6.56 -0.42
CA ILE A 407 -10.45 -7.67 -0.54
C ILE A 407 -9.60 -7.70 0.72
N LEU A 408 -9.46 -8.87 1.33
CA LEU A 408 -8.64 -9.08 2.50
C LEU A 408 -7.16 -9.12 2.12
N PHE A 409 -6.36 -8.27 2.77
CA PHE A 409 -4.90 -8.31 2.74
C PHE A 409 -4.35 -8.09 4.14
N ASP A 410 -3.47 -8.97 4.61
CA ASP A 410 -2.95 -8.95 5.97
C ASP A 410 -1.44 -9.22 5.99
N TRP A 411 -0.66 -8.39 6.73
CA TRP A 411 0.79 -8.56 6.86
C TRP A 411 1.15 -9.81 7.65
N ASP A 412 0.41 -10.15 8.71
CA ASP A 412 0.62 -11.39 9.46
C ASP A 412 0.50 -12.62 8.54
N ASN A 413 -0.54 -12.63 7.71
CA ASN A 413 -0.74 -13.69 6.72
C ASN A 413 0.42 -13.77 5.71
N ARG A 414 0.88 -12.63 5.23
CA ARG A 414 2.03 -12.54 4.33
C ARG A 414 3.30 -13.08 4.96
N TRP A 415 3.57 -12.72 6.20
CA TRP A 415 4.74 -13.19 6.95
C TRP A 415 4.67 -14.70 7.20
N ALA A 416 3.52 -15.21 7.59
CA ALA A 416 3.31 -16.63 7.83
C ALA A 416 3.48 -17.47 6.55
N ILE A 417 2.92 -17.02 5.42
CA ILE A 417 3.08 -17.70 4.13
C ILE A 417 4.55 -17.79 3.70
N ASN A 418 5.35 -16.75 3.96
CA ASN A 418 6.77 -16.75 3.60
C ASN A 418 7.61 -17.73 4.44
N ASP A 419 7.18 -18.06 5.65
CA ASP A 419 7.80 -19.08 6.50
C ASP A 419 7.21 -20.49 6.28
N ALA A 420 6.03 -20.59 5.67
CA ALA A 420 5.32 -21.84 5.47
C ALA A 420 6.14 -22.85 4.65
N GLN A 421 6.24 -24.08 5.19
CA GLN A 421 6.78 -25.23 4.49
C GLN A 421 5.62 -26.20 4.22
N GLY A 422 5.01 -26.06 3.09
CA GLY A 422 3.79 -26.77 2.72
C GLY A 422 3.92 -27.62 1.47
N PRO A 423 2.84 -27.90 0.79
CA PRO A 423 2.87 -28.69 -0.44
C PRO A 423 3.65 -28.01 -1.56
N ARG A 424 3.84 -26.68 -1.48
CA ARG A 424 4.69 -25.91 -2.40
C ARG A 424 5.45 -24.83 -1.61
N ASN A 425 6.79 -24.90 -1.62
CA ASN A 425 7.65 -23.99 -0.85
C ASN A 425 8.19 -22.81 -1.66
N GLY A 426 7.93 -22.75 -2.96
CA GLY A 426 8.36 -21.67 -3.84
C GLY A 426 7.24 -21.15 -4.71
N GLY A 427 7.22 -19.83 -4.95
CA GLY A 427 6.23 -19.21 -5.83
C GLY A 427 4.85 -19.00 -5.21
N LEU A 428 4.67 -19.20 -3.91
CA LEU A 428 3.45 -18.83 -3.18
C LEU A 428 3.42 -17.29 -2.99
N ASN A 429 3.29 -16.56 -4.07
CA ASN A 429 3.25 -15.10 -4.08
C ASN A 429 1.89 -14.62 -3.58
N TYR A 430 1.76 -14.37 -2.27
CA TYR A 430 0.52 -13.88 -1.68
C TYR A 430 0.07 -12.56 -2.31
N GLU A 431 0.98 -11.62 -2.46
CA GLU A 431 0.69 -10.30 -3.04
C GLU A 431 0.20 -10.41 -4.48
N ASN A 432 0.89 -11.19 -5.32
CA ASN A 432 0.46 -11.41 -6.69
C ASN A 432 -0.90 -12.11 -6.76
N THR A 433 -1.17 -13.05 -5.83
CA THR A 433 -2.48 -13.69 -5.73
C THR A 433 -3.57 -12.68 -5.41
N VAL A 434 -3.37 -11.82 -4.42
CA VAL A 434 -4.35 -10.79 -4.05
C VAL A 434 -4.58 -9.81 -5.21
N VAL A 435 -3.51 -9.36 -5.86
CA VAL A 435 -3.61 -8.45 -7.02
C VAL A 435 -4.28 -9.13 -8.22
N GLN A 436 -4.10 -10.45 -8.44
CA GLN A 436 -4.81 -11.19 -9.48
C GLN A 436 -6.34 -11.14 -9.25
N HIS A 437 -6.79 -11.35 -8.01
CA HIS A 437 -8.21 -11.22 -7.67
C HIS A 437 -8.69 -9.76 -7.79
N TYR A 438 -7.89 -8.79 -7.39
CA TYR A 438 -8.19 -7.37 -7.52
C TYR A 438 -8.33 -6.92 -8.98
N SER A 439 -7.54 -7.48 -9.90
CA SER A 439 -7.49 -7.05 -11.30
C SER A 439 -8.86 -7.12 -11.99
N ALA A 440 -9.67 -8.14 -11.67
CA ALA A 440 -11.01 -8.29 -12.21
C ALA A 440 -11.93 -7.11 -11.84
N PHE A 441 -11.86 -6.62 -10.60
CA PHE A 441 -12.65 -5.47 -10.15
C PHE A 441 -12.17 -4.18 -10.80
N TRP A 442 -10.85 -3.98 -10.89
CA TRP A 442 -10.26 -2.83 -11.53
C TRP A 442 -10.68 -2.71 -13.02
N GLU A 443 -10.71 -3.83 -13.74
CA GLU A 443 -11.12 -3.89 -15.14
C GLU A 443 -12.62 -3.69 -15.33
N MET A 444 -13.44 -4.13 -14.38
CA MET A 444 -14.88 -3.89 -14.39
C MET A 444 -15.26 -2.46 -13.95
N GLY A 445 -14.30 -1.64 -13.51
CA GLY A 445 -14.58 -0.33 -12.95
C GLY A 445 -15.38 -0.40 -11.63
N VAL A 446 -15.10 -1.40 -10.80
CA VAL A 446 -15.72 -1.59 -9.48
C VAL A 446 -14.78 -1.04 -8.40
N PRO A 447 -15.17 -0.01 -7.65
CA PRO A 447 -14.39 0.48 -6.51
C PRO A 447 -14.26 -0.59 -5.41
N VAL A 448 -13.04 -0.75 -4.88
CA VAL A 448 -12.70 -1.77 -3.86
C VAL A 448 -11.96 -1.13 -2.71
N ASP A 449 -12.26 -1.55 -1.48
CA ASP A 449 -11.43 -1.30 -0.31
C ASP A 449 -10.54 -2.51 -0.01
N ILE A 450 -9.31 -2.27 0.46
CA ILE A 450 -8.42 -3.32 0.91
C ILE A 450 -8.45 -3.35 2.45
N VAL A 451 -9.02 -4.44 2.99
CA VAL A 451 -9.31 -4.57 4.42
C VAL A 451 -8.38 -5.57 5.11
N GLY A 452 -8.18 -5.41 6.41
CA GLY A 452 -7.43 -6.34 7.27
C GLY A 452 -8.34 -7.24 8.08
N SER A 453 -7.76 -8.23 8.74
CA SER A 453 -8.46 -9.20 9.60
C SER A 453 -9.23 -8.54 10.76
N ASN A 454 -8.78 -7.38 11.22
CA ASN A 454 -9.40 -6.67 12.33
C ASN A 454 -10.51 -5.70 11.92
N ASP A 455 -10.65 -5.40 10.62
CA ASP A 455 -11.63 -4.43 10.12
C ASP A 455 -13.07 -4.93 10.26
N ASP A 456 -14.02 -4.02 10.17
CA ASP A 456 -15.44 -4.31 10.10
C ASP A 456 -15.88 -4.52 8.65
N PHE A 457 -16.47 -5.67 8.35
CA PHE A 457 -16.95 -6.03 7.01
C PHE A 457 -18.43 -5.68 6.76
N SER A 458 -19.16 -5.23 7.77
CA SER A 458 -20.62 -5.06 7.73
C SER A 458 -21.14 -4.06 6.70
N SER A 459 -20.28 -3.12 6.26
CA SER A 459 -20.64 -2.11 5.26
C SER A 459 -20.52 -2.59 3.81
N TYR A 460 -19.88 -3.74 3.57
CA TYR A 460 -19.68 -4.28 2.23
C TYR A 460 -20.81 -5.26 1.84
N LYS A 461 -20.93 -5.50 0.56
CA LYS A 461 -21.82 -6.50 -0.03
C LYS A 461 -21.07 -7.75 -0.47
N LEU A 462 -19.81 -7.56 -0.86
CA LEU A 462 -18.93 -8.61 -1.38
C LEU A 462 -17.55 -8.52 -0.71
N LEU A 463 -17.09 -9.65 -0.15
CA LEU A 463 -15.77 -9.79 0.46
C LEU A 463 -14.98 -10.90 -0.25
N ILE A 464 -13.77 -10.59 -0.69
CA ILE A 464 -12.84 -11.56 -1.27
C ILE A 464 -11.74 -11.86 -0.24
N VAL A 465 -11.50 -13.15 -0.01
CA VAL A 465 -10.54 -13.67 0.99
C VAL A 465 -9.53 -14.57 0.28
N PRO A 466 -8.54 -13.99 -0.42
CA PRO A 466 -7.57 -14.76 -1.20
C PRO A 466 -6.49 -15.32 -0.28
N MET A 467 -6.27 -16.63 -0.35
CA MET A 467 -5.13 -17.31 0.27
C MET A 467 -4.86 -16.87 1.72
N ALA A 468 -5.92 -16.81 2.55
CA ALA A 468 -5.84 -16.41 3.95
C ALA A 468 -5.31 -17.58 4.82
N TYR A 469 -4.04 -17.97 4.59
CA TYR A 469 -3.33 -19.06 5.25
C TYR A 469 -3.39 -18.93 6.77
N LEU A 470 -2.96 -17.76 7.28
CA LEU A 470 -3.14 -17.40 8.69
C LEU A 470 -4.52 -16.75 8.86
N LEU A 471 -5.38 -17.39 9.62
CA LEU A 471 -6.71 -16.88 9.92
C LEU A 471 -7.06 -17.07 11.40
N ARG A 472 -7.29 -15.96 12.10
CA ARG A 472 -7.70 -15.96 13.50
C ARG A 472 -9.13 -16.45 13.64
N GLN A 473 -9.45 -17.04 14.78
CA GLN A 473 -10.80 -17.49 15.10
C GLN A 473 -11.82 -16.35 14.99
N GLU A 474 -11.49 -15.19 15.55
CA GLU A 474 -12.36 -14.01 15.54
C GLU A 474 -12.61 -13.46 14.13
N THR A 475 -11.63 -13.56 13.25
CA THR A 475 -11.80 -13.17 11.85
C THR A 475 -12.76 -14.10 11.12
N GLY A 476 -12.64 -15.42 11.36
CA GLY A 476 -13.59 -16.40 10.85
C GLY A 476 -15.02 -16.13 11.33
N GLU A 477 -15.20 -15.81 12.61
CA GLU A 477 -16.51 -15.45 13.20
C GLU A 477 -17.09 -14.16 12.58
N LYS A 478 -16.28 -13.15 12.33
CA LYS A 478 -16.72 -11.93 11.62
C LYS A 478 -17.18 -12.24 10.19
N ILE A 479 -16.44 -13.07 9.46
CA ILE A 479 -16.81 -13.50 8.10
C ILE A 479 -18.11 -14.32 8.13
N GLU A 480 -18.24 -15.24 9.07
CA GLU A 480 -19.49 -16.01 9.25
C GLU A 480 -20.69 -15.09 9.53
N GLN A 481 -20.54 -14.11 10.42
CA GLN A 481 -21.60 -13.16 10.71
C GLN A 481 -21.93 -12.25 9.52
N PHE A 482 -20.92 -11.83 8.75
CA PHE A 482 -21.10 -11.07 7.51
C PHE A 482 -21.97 -11.86 6.51
N VAL A 483 -21.68 -13.15 6.31
CA VAL A 483 -22.47 -13.99 5.41
C VAL A 483 -23.88 -14.21 5.96
N LYS A 484 -24.05 -14.52 7.26
CA LYS A 484 -25.37 -14.70 7.87
C LYS A 484 -26.29 -13.48 7.71
N ASN A 485 -25.70 -12.29 7.64
CA ASN A 485 -26.40 -11.02 7.46
C ASN A 485 -26.67 -10.64 6.00
N GLY A 486 -26.43 -11.55 5.04
CA GLY A 486 -26.72 -11.34 3.62
C GLY A 486 -25.50 -10.97 2.76
N GLY A 487 -24.30 -10.91 3.34
CA GLY A 487 -23.06 -10.67 2.57
C GLY A 487 -22.68 -11.87 1.71
N THR A 488 -21.99 -11.59 0.61
CA THR A 488 -21.36 -12.61 -0.24
C THR A 488 -19.86 -12.65 0.03
N VAL A 489 -19.30 -13.85 0.33
CA VAL A 489 -17.85 -14.03 0.49
C VAL A 489 -17.32 -15.00 -0.55
N SER A 490 -16.13 -14.72 -1.09
CA SER A 490 -15.34 -15.66 -1.91
C SER A 490 -14.03 -15.96 -1.20
N VAL A 491 -13.86 -17.21 -0.76
CA VAL A 491 -12.64 -17.72 -0.11
C VAL A 491 -11.89 -18.59 -1.11
N THR A 492 -10.57 -18.54 -1.09
CA THR A 492 -9.78 -19.39 -1.99
C THR A 492 -9.02 -20.49 -1.24
N TYR A 493 -8.44 -21.40 -2.02
CA TYR A 493 -7.49 -22.43 -1.60
C TYR A 493 -6.45 -21.89 -0.61
N TRP A 494 -5.82 -22.78 0.17
CA TRP A 494 -4.78 -22.42 1.12
C TRP A 494 -5.22 -21.38 2.16
N SER A 495 -6.49 -21.42 2.58
CA SER A 495 -7.07 -20.52 3.58
C SER A 495 -7.42 -21.27 4.86
N GLY A 496 -7.31 -20.57 6.02
CA GLY A 496 -7.65 -21.13 7.34
C GLY A 496 -6.80 -22.33 7.73
N ILE A 497 -5.51 -22.28 7.42
CA ILE A 497 -4.56 -23.37 7.71
C ILE A 497 -4.00 -23.25 9.11
N VAL A 498 -3.54 -22.02 9.50
CA VAL A 498 -2.93 -21.76 10.81
C VAL A 498 -3.62 -20.61 11.56
N ASP A 499 -3.46 -20.61 12.87
CA ASP A 499 -3.86 -19.54 13.78
C ASP A 499 -2.83 -18.40 13.83
N GLU A 500 -3.02 -17.45 14.74
CA GLU A 500 -2.13 -16.28 14.92
C GLU A 500 -0.73 -16.63 15.46
N ASN A 501 -0.48 -17.87 15.87
CA ASN A 501 0.81 -18.38 16.31
C ASN A 501 1.49 -19.29 15.27
N ASP A 502 0.93 -19.35 14.05
CA ASP A 502 1.32 -20.27 12.98
C ASP A 502 1.16 -21.75 13.38
N LEU A 503 0.15 -22.07 14.20
CA LEU A 503 -0.24 -23.44 14.52
C LEU A 503 -1.43 -23.88 13.68
N CYS A 504 -1.32 -25.07 13.08
CA CYS A 504 -2.41 -25.64 12.27
C CYS A 504 -3.70 -25.77 13.09
N HIS A 505 -4.83 -25.35 12.50
CA HIS A 505 -6.14 -25.56 13.08
C HIS A 505 -6.46 -27.04 13.23
N LEU A 506 -6.84 -27.46 14.44
CA LEU A 506 -7.25 -28.84 14.71
C LEU A 506 -8.69 -29.05 14.22
N GLY A 507 -8.95 -30.22 13.64
CA GLY A 507 -10.26 -30.57 13.07
C GLY A 507 -10.35 -30.40 11.56
N GLY A 508 -9.27 -29.94 10.92
CA GLY A 508 -9.14 -29.81 9.45
C GLY A 508 -9.36 -28.38 8.93
N PHE A 509 -9.09 -28.21 7.66
CA PHE A 509 -9.13 -26.93 6.96
C PHE A 509 -10.45 -26.75 6.19
N PRO A 510 -10.89 -25.53 5.94
CA PRO A 510 -10.30 -24.22 6.28
C PRO A 510 -10.66 -23.72 7.70
N GLY A 511 -10.18 -24.39 8.76
CA GLY A 511 -10.27 -23.99 10.15
C GLY A 511 -11.57 -23.26 10.56
N PRO A 512 -11.49 -21.97 10.92
CA PRO A 512 -12.64 -21.18 11.36
C PRO A 512 -13.74 -20.96 10.28
N LEU A 513 -13.42 -21.19 9.01
CA LEU A 513 -14.36 -20.96 7.90
C LEU A 513 -15.14 -22.23 7.48
N ARG A 514 -14.83 -23.40 8.04
CA ARG A 514 -15.42 -24.68 7.61
C ARG A 514 -16.95 -24.62 7.54
N THR A 515 -17.60 -24.14 8.58
CA THR A 515 -19.08 -24.00 8.60
C THR A 515 -19.56 -22.97 7.59
N THR A 516 -18.83 -21.87 7.41
CA THR A 516 -19.19 -20.78 6.51
C THR A 516 -19.19 -21.25 5.06
N VAL A 517 -18.11 -21.92 4.63
CA VAL A 517 -17.97 -22.39 3.25
C VAL A 517 -18.59 -23.78 3.02
N GLY A 518 -18.97 -24.50 4.08
CA GLY A 518 -19.66 -25.79 4.01
C GLY A 518 -18.85 -26.93 3.39
N ILE A 519 -17.52 -26.88 3.56
CA ILE A 519 -16.58 -27.91 3.05
C ILE A 519 -15.47 -28.17 4.08
N TRP A 520 -14.73 -29.26 3.90
CA TRP A 520 -13.43 -29.47 4.53
C TRP A 520 -12.42 -30.01 3.52
N SER A 521 -11.15 -29.67 3.69
CA SER A 521 -10.04 -30.12 2.84
C SER A 521 -9.35 -31.33 3.47
N GLU A 522 -9.19 -32.39 2.68
CA GLU A 522 -8.52 -33.63 3.08
C GLU A 522 -7.02 -33.54 2.86
N GLU A 523 -6.62 -33.12 1.67
CA GLU A 523 -5.24 -33.00 1.23
C GLU A 523 -5.09 -31.72 0.40
N ILE A 524 -3.86 -31.23 0.29
CA ILE A 524 -3.52 -30.08 -0.53
C ILE A 524 -2.35 -30.46 -1.42
N GLU A 525 -2.53 -30.43 -2.73
CA GLU A 525 -1.50 -30.78 -3.69
C GLU A 525 -0.77 -29.54 -4.22
N GLY A 526 0.56 -29.61 -4.23
CA GLY A 526 1.42 -28.67 -4.94
C GLY A 526 1.80 -29.20 -6.31
N LEU A 527 1.45 -28.49 -7.37
CA LEU A 527 1.83 -28.81 -8.74
C LEU A 527 3.23 -28.27 -9.06
N HIS A 528 4.03 -29.03 -9.82
CA HIS A 528 5.27 -28.51 -10.41
C HIS A 528 4.98 -27.42 -11.45
N ASP A 529 5.96 -26.58 -11.79
CA ASP A 529 5.78 -25.46 -12.72
C ASP A 529 5.29 -25.86 -14.12
N HIS A 530 5.50 -27.10 -14.52
CA HIS A 530 5.06 -27.66 -15.80
C HIS A 530 3.79 -28.50 -15.70
N ASP A 531 3.32 -28.83 -14.49
CA ASP A 531 2.09 -29.58 -14.29
C ASP A 531 0.86 -28.67 -14.40
N ARG A 532 -0.21 -29.20 -14.91
CA ARG A 532 -1.48 -28.51 -15.04
C ARG A 532 -2.62 -29.45 -14.67
N ASN A 533 -3.63 -28.88 -14.02
CA ASN A 533 -4.96 -29.49 -13.90
C ASN A 533 -5.96 -28.52 -14.53
N SER A 534 -7.22 -28.81 -14.41
CA SER A 534 -8.28 -27.92 -14.90
C SER A 534 -9.47 -27.88 -13.94
N LEU A 535 -10.11 -26.72 -13.93
CA LEU A 535 -11.39 -26.47 -13.31
C LEU A 535 -12.47 -26.56 -14.40
N VAL A 536 -13.40 -27.49 -14.27
CA VAL A 536 -14.46 -27.74 -15.25
C VAL A 536 -15.82 -27.39 -14.66
N MET A 537 -16.46 -26.38 -15.22
CA MET A 537 -17.77 -25.92 -14.74
C MET A 537 -18.85 -26.99 -14.97
N ASN A 538 -19.68 -27.22 -13.95
CA ASN A 538 -20.84 -28.12 -14.07
C ASN A 538 -21.91 -27.47 -14.95
N SER A 539 -22.52 -28.24 -15.83
CA SER A 539 -23.62 -27.77 -16.66
C SER A 539 -24.80 -27.34 -15.80
N GLY A 540 -25.33 -26.15 -16.05
CA GLY A 540 -26.48 -25.61 -15.32
C GLY A 540 -26.16 -25.20 -13.88
N ASN A 541 -24.90 -24.92 -13.55
CA ASN A 541 -24.51 -24.41 -12.24
C ASN A 541 -25.18 -23.03 -11.90
N ALA A 542 -25.24 -22.69 -10.63
CA ALA A 542 -25.96 -21.53 -10.14
C ALA A 542 -25.44 -20.17 -10.72
N LEU A 543 -24.19 -20.11 -11.18
CA LEU A 543 -23.62 -18.90 -11.76
C LEU A 543 -23.86 -18.77 -13.27
N ASN A 544 -24.42 -19.82 -13.92
CA ASN A 544 -24.54 -19.90 -15.39
C ASN A 544 -23.19 -19.63 -16.11
N LEU A 545 -22.10 -20.12 -15.53
CA LEU A 545 -20.77 -20.09 -16.14
C LEU A 545 -20.48 -21.44 -16.77
N ASP A 546 -19.95 -21.42 -17.98
CA ASP A 546 -19.48 -22.60 -18.69
C ASP A 546 -17.98 -22.46 -18.94
N GLY A 547 -17.31 -23.60 -19.10
CA GLY A 547 -15.89 -23.58 -19.50
C GLY A 547 -15.04 -24.60 -18.76
N ARG A 548 -13.81 -24.70 -19.23
CA ARG A 548 -12.71 -25.42 -18.64
C ARG A 548 -11.53 -24.48 -18.55
N PHE A 549 -11.02 -24.28 -17.36
CA PHE A 549 -9.96 -23.30 -17.07
C PHE A 549 -8.73 -24.02 -16.54
N GLU A 550 -7.54 -23.55 -16.92
CA GLU A 550 -6.27 -24.11 -16.48
C GLU A 550 -6.01 -23.81 -15.00
N VAL A 551 -5.58 -24.84 -14.27
CA VAL A 551 -5.19 -24.78 -12.86
C VAL A 551 -3.71 -25.06 -12.71
N HIS A 552 -3.03 -24.29 -11.85
CA HIS A 552 -1.61 -24.44 -11.56
C HIS A 552 -1.31 -24.25 -10.05
N GLU A 553 -0.13 -24.58 -9.62
CA GLU A 553 0.46 -24.40 -8.30
C GLU A 553 -0.22 -25.16 -7.17
N LEU A 554 -1.49 -24.92 -6.85
CA LEU A 554 -2.16 -25.49 -5.68
C LEU A 554 -3.57 -25.99 -6.00
N CYS A 555 -3.90 -27.16 -5.45
CA CYS A 555 -5.21 -27.81 -5.50
C CYS A 555 -5.58 -28.34 -4.11
N ASP A 556 -6.66 -27.84 -3.53
CA ASP A 556 -7.24 -28.39 -2.30
C ASP A 556 -8.22 -29.51 -2.66
N LEU A 557 -8.02 -30.70 -2.12
CA LEU A 557 -8.91 -31.83 -2.29
C LEU A 557 -10.02 -31.77 -1.26
N ILE A 558 -11.15 -31.16 -1.64
CA ILE A 558 -12.24 -30.85 -0.72
C ILE A 558 -13.39 -31.86 -0.74
N HIS A 559 -14.05 -31.95 0.41
CA HIS A 559 -15.33 -32.67 0.58
C HIS A 559 -16.42 -31.65 0.95
N VAL A 560 -17.58 -31.81 0.29
CA VAL A 560 -18.75 -30.98 0.61
C VAL A 560 -19.48 -31.50 1.83
N GLU A 561 -19.91 -30.59 2.72
CA GLU A 561 -20.78 -30.88 3.85
C GLU A 561 -22.19 -30.31 3.60
N THR A 562 -22.28 -29.03 3.33
CA THR A 562 -23.55 -28.31 3.06
C THR A 562 -23.50 -27.54 1.74
N ALA A 563 -22.34 -27.42 1.11
CA ALA A 563 -22.16 -26.64 -0.08
C ALA A 563 -22.65 -27.35 -1.35
N GLU A 564 -23.03 -26.60 -2.37
CA GLU A 564 -23.32 -27.06 -3.73
C GLU A 564 -22.05 -26.98 -4.60
N VAL A 565 -21.85 -27.97 -5.45
CA VAL A 565 -20.68 -28.06 -6.35
C VAL A 565 -20.96 -27.36 -7.68
N LEU A 566 -20.21 -26.32 -7.98
CA LEU A 566 -20.30 -25.51 -9.20
C LEU A 566 -19.30 -25.96 -10.27
N ALA A 567 -18.12 -26.44 -9.85
CA ALA A 567 -17.10 -27.01 -10.77
C ALA A 567 -16.33 -28.13 -10.11
N VAL A 568 -15.72 -28.96 -10.95
CA VAL A 568 -14.91 -30.11 -10.54
C VAL A 568 -13.52 -30.06 -11.18
N TYR A 569 -12.55 -30.78 -10.60
CA TYR A 569 -11.26 -31.02 -11.24
C TYR A 569 -11.45 -31.89 -12.48
N GLY A 570 -10.73 -31.58 -13.56
CA GLY A 570 -10.86 -32.27 -14.83
C GLY A 570 -9.83 -33.35 -15.09
N ASP A 571 -8.72 -33.33 -14.35
CA ASP A 571 -7.55 -34.17 -14.60
C ASP A 571 -7.03 -34.81 -13.30
N ASP A 572 -6.05 -35.71 -13.44
CA ASP A 572 -5.40 -36.45 -12.37
C ASP A 572 -6.32 -37.49 -11.64
N PHE A 573 -5.81 -38.14 -10.57
CA PHE A 573 -6.53 -39.16 -9.83
C PHE A 573 -7.77 -38.63 -9.10
N TYR A 574 -7.84 -37.33 -8.88
CA TYR A 574 -8.96 -36.65 -8.24
C TYR A 574 -9.89 -35.93 -9.23
N ALA A 575 -9.80 -36.27 -10.53
CA ALA A 575 -10.76 -35.80 -11.53
C ALA A 575 -12.20 -36.09 -11.10
N GLY A 576 -13.09 -35.10 -11.21
CA GLY A 576 -14.47 -35.19 -10.75
C GLY A 576 -14.69 -34.79 -9.28
N ARG A 577 -13.65 -34.59 -8.48
CA ARG A 577 -13.79 -33.99 -7.13
C ARG A 577 -14.14 -32.50 -7.22
N PRO A 578 -14.86 -31.96 -6.20
CA PRO A 578 -15.23 -30.53 -6.18
C PRO A 578 -14.00 -29.59 -6.23
N ALA A 579 -14.10 -28.55 -7.05
CA ALA A 579 -13.06 -27.53 -7.22
C ALA A 579 -13.56 -26.09 -7.05
N LEU A 580 -14.88 -25.87 -7.23
CA LEU A 580 -15.56 -24.61 -6.88
C LEU A 580 -16.91 -24.97 -6.27
N THR A 581 -17.23 -24.34 -5.14
CA THR A 581 -18.49 -24.59 -4.41
C THR A 581 -19.16 -23.30 -3.98
N VAL A 582 -20.46 -23.36 -3.67
CA VAL A 582 -21.20 -22.31 -2.99
C VAL A 582 -21.98 -22.88 -1.82
N ASN A 583 -21.91 -22.23 -0.66
CA ASN A 583 -22.70 -22.55 0.51
C ASN A 583 -23.67 -21.39 0.84
N HIS A 584 -24.90 -21.76 1.21
CA HIS A 584 -25.89 -20.81 1.68
C HIS A 584 -25.90 -20.80 3.21
N LEU A 585 -25.69 -19.63 3.83
CA LEU A 585 -25.64 -19.50 5.27
C LEU A 585 -26.38 -18.22 5.71
N GLY A 586 -27.49 -18.37 6.44
CA GLY A 586 -28.38 -17.25 6.73
C GLY A 586 -28.97 -16.68 5.44
N ASP A 587 -28.85 -15.38 5.26
CA ASP A 587 -29.33 -14.66 4.07
C ASP A 587 -28.23 -14.49 2.98
N GLY A 588 -26.99 -14.95 3.23
CA GLY A 588 -25.85 -14.74 2.35
C GLY A 588 -25.29 -16.01 1.72
N LYS A 589 -24.17 -15.84 1.03
CA LYS A 589 -23.48 -16.89 0.26
C LYS A 589 -21.98 -16.90 0.51
N ALA A 590 -21.42 -18.10 0.55
CA ALA A 590 -19.97 -18.30 0.67
C ALA A 590 -19.48 -19.22 -0.45
N TYR A 591 -18.63 -18.67 -1.30
CA TYR A 591 -17.96 -19.41 -2.37
C TYR A 591 -16.60 -19.90 -1.89
N TYR A 592 -16.21 -21.10 -2.30
CA TYR A 592 -14.86 -21.64 -2.07
C TYR A 592 -14.24 -22.09 -3.38
N LEU A 593 -13.16 -21.42 -3.80
CA LEU A 593 -12.35 -21.77 -4.96
C LEU A 593 -11.16 -22.61 -4.49
N ALA A 594 -11.22 -23.93 -4.70
CA ALA A 594 -10.26 -24.90 -4.18
C ALA A 594 -8.95 -24.97 -4.99
N ALA A 595 -8.82 -24.22 -6.06
CA ALA A 595 -7.68 -24.29 -6.97
C ALA A 595 -7.21 -22.90 -7.43
N ARG A 596 -5.90 -22.77 -7.70
CA ARG A 596 -5.37 -21.57 -8.35
C ARG A 596 -5.58 -21.68 -9.86
N VAL A 597 -6.45 -20.84 -10.39
CA VAL A 597 -6.68 -20.72 -11.83
C VAL A 597 -5.66 -19.76 -12.44
N SER A 598 -5.08 -20.12 -13.60
CA SER A 598 -4.08 -19.28 -14.27
C SER A 598 -4.68 -18.18 -15.14
N GLU A 599 -5.92 -18.35 -15.59
CA GLU A 599 -6.55 -17.51 -16.61
C GLU A 599 -7.29 -16.33 -16.00
N ASP A 600 -6.89 -15.11 -16.32
CA ASP A 600 -7.58 -13.88 -15.88
C ASP A 600 -9.06 -13.85 -16.32
N THR A 601 -9.38 -14.46 -17.48
CA THR A 601 -10.74 -14.57 -18.00
C THR A 601 -11.69 -15.32 -17.08
N PHE A 602 -11.19 -16.30 -16.31
CA PHE A 602 -11.96 -16.94 -15.25
C PHE A 602 -12.35 -15.95 -14.17
N TYR A 603 -11.38 -15.23 -13.62
CA TYR A 603 -11.64 -14.26 -12.53
C TYR A 603 -12.56 -13.13 -12.98
N GLN A 604 -12.41 -12.64 -14.20
CA GLN A 604 -13.32 -11.65 -14.79
C GLN A 604 -14.76 -12.18 -14.84
N SER A 605 -14.95 -13.38 -15.41
CA SER A 605 -16.29 -13.98 -15.55
C SER A 605 -16.90 -14.34 -14.20
N PHE A 606 -16.11 -14.89 -13.29
CA PHE A 606 -16.53 -15.31 -11.96
C PHE A 606 -16.95 -14.12 -11.11
N TYR A 607 -16.09 -13.10 -11.01
CA TYR A 607 -16.40 -11.90 -10.21
C TYR A 607 -17.43 -11.00 -10.85
N ASP A 608 -17.57 -11.02 -12.18
CA ASP A 608 -18.69 -10.35 -12.87
C ASP A 608 -20.04 -10.88 -12.33
N LYS A 609 -20.17 -12.21 -12.19
CA LYS A 609 -21.36 -12.83 -11.63
C LYS A 609 -21.57 -12.52 -10.15
N LEU A 610 -20.51 -12.49 -9.34
CA LEU A 610 -20.62 -12.16 -7.93
C LEU A 610 -20.98 -10.67 -7.72
N VAL A 611 -20.43 -9.77 -8.51
CA VAL A 611 -20.75 -8.34 -8.51
C VAL A 611 -22.22 -8.12 -8.87
N GLU A 612 -22.72 -8.81 -9.92
CA GLU A 612 -24.13 -8.77 -10.34
C GLU A 612 -25.05 -9.30 -9.23
N GLU A 613 -24.74 -10.48 -8.70
CA GLU A 613 -25.54 -11.16 -7.67
C GLU A 613 -25.59 -10.38 -6.35
N ALA A 614 -24.47 -9.85 -5.88
CA ALA A 614 -24.39 -9.04 -4.67
C ALA A 614 -24.92 -7.61 -4.86
N GLY A 615 -25.25 -7.20 -6.08
CA GLY A 615 -25.69 -5.85 -6.40
C GLY A 615 -24.64 -4.78 -6.07
N VAL A 616 -23.35 -5.09 -6.34
CA VAL A 616 -22.24 -4.15 -6.15
C VAL A 616 -22.21 -3.13 -7.28
N ARG A 617 -22.07 -1.85 -6.93
CA ARG A 617 -22.08 -0.75 -7.89
C ARG A 617 -20.81 -0.72 -8.75
N ARG A 618 -20.98 -0.53 -10.05
CA ARG A 618 -19.92 -0.19 -10.99
C ARG A 618 -19.86 1.33 -11.21
N THR A 619 -18.69 1.82 -11.56
CA THR A 619 -18.49 3.24 -11.90
C THR A 619 -19.29 3.63 -13.14
N ILE A 620 -19.24 2.78 -14.17
CA ILE A 620 -20.11 2.85 -15.37
C ILE A 620 -20.63 1.44 -15.69
N LEU A 621 -21.81 1.37 -16.34
CA LEU A 621 -22.43 0.08 -16.68
C LEU A 621 -21.95 -0.47 -18.03
N SER A 622 -21.46 0.39 -18.92
CA SER A 622 -20.93 -0.01 -20.21
C SER A 622 -19.66 -0.85 -20.03
N ALA A 623 -19.51 -1.89 -20.86
CA ALA A 623 -18.30 -2.70 -20.88
C ALA A 623 -17.08 -1.83 -21.24
N LEU A 624 -16.03 -1.95 -20.46
CA LEU A 624 -14.76 -1.27 -20.70
C LEU A 624 -13.89 -2.06 -21.68
N PRO A 625 -13.19 -1.39 -22.61
CA PRO A 625 -12.16 -2.05 -23.41
C PRO A 625 -11.03 -2.59 -22.55
N GLU A 626 -10.34 -3.65 -23.00
CA GLU A 626 -9.18 -4.22 -22.31
C GLU A 626 -8.10 -3.15 -22.04
N GLY A 627 -7.58 -3.12 -20.80
CA GLY A 627 -6.58 -2.14 -20.36
C GLY A 627 -7.15 -0.74 -20.10
N VAL A 628 -8.48 -0.60 -20.10
CA VAL A 628 -9.17 0.64 -19.70
C VAL A 628 -9.87 0.40 -18.38
N THR A 629 -9.80 1.37 -17.47
CA THR A 629 -10.52 1.33 -16.20
C THR A 629 -11.36 2.58 -16.00
N ALA A 630 -12.37 2.47 -15.15
CA ALA A 630 -13.21 3.58 -14.69
C ALA A 630 -13.20 3.64 -13.17
N GLN A 631 -12.72 4.74 -12.60
CA GLN A 631 -12.68 4.93 -11.16
C GLN A 631 -13.63 6.07 -10.75
N LEU A 632 -14.16 5.97 -9.53
CA LEU A 632 -15.20 6.88 -9.03
C LEU A 632 -14.76 7.59 -7.77
N ARG A 633 -14.85 8.92 -7.78
CA ARG A 633 -14.85 9.74 -6.58
C ARG A 633 -16.17 10.49 -6.46
N THR A 634 -16.68 10.70 -5.23
CA THR A 634 -17.97 11.37 -5.02
C THR A 634 -17.97 12.21 -3.75
N ASP A 635 -18.74 13.31 -3.76
CA ASP A 635 -19.09 14.08 -2.56
C ASP A 635 -20.51 13.78 -2.07
N GLY A 636 -21.18 12.80 -2.70
CA GLY A 636 -22.57 12.42 -2.45
C GLY A 636 -23.61 13.16 -3.30
N ASN A 637 -23.22 14.26 -3.96
CA ASN A 637 -24.07 15.03 -4.88
C ASN A 637 -23.55 14.98 -6.32
N THR A 638 -22.23 14.94 -6.47
CA THR A 638 -21.54 14.89 -7.75
C THR A 638 -20.58 13.69 -7.79
N ASP A 639 -20.71 12.91 -8.82
CA ASP A 639 -19.77 11.83 -9.15
C ASP A 639 -18.74 12.34 -10.14
N TYR A 640 -17.46 12.03 -9.86
CA TYR A 640 -16.32 12.26 -10.74
C TYR A 640 -15.81 10.91 -11.22
N VAL A 641 -16.01 10.63 -12.50
CA VAL A 641 -15.62 9.38 -13.17
C VAL A 641 -14.32 9.61 -13.90
N PHE A 642 -13.29 8.87 -13.51
CA PHE A 642 -11.98 8.88 -14.12
C PHE A 642 -11.86 7.70 -15.09
N LEU A 643 -11.91 7.96 -16.39
CA LEU A 643 -11.64 6.97 -17.42
C LEU A 643 -10.17 7.01 -17.78
N GLN A 644 -9.47 5.86 -17.70
CA GLN A 644 -8.02 5.79 -17.81
C GLN A 644 -7.62 4.68 -18.78
N ASN A 645 -6.77 5.00 -19.75
CA ASN A 645 -6.38 4.10 -20.82
C ASN A 645 -4.92 3.65 -20.71
N PHE A 646 -4.70 2.42 -20.29
CA PHE A 646 -3.42 1.72 -20.21
C PHE A 646 -3.26 0.64 -21.30
N SER A 647 -4.13 0.61 -22.30
CA SER A 647 -4.16 -0.43 -23.35
C SER A 647 -3.01 -0.32 -24.36
N GLY A 648 -2.34 0.84 -24.42
CA GLY A 648 -1.33 1.14 -25.45
C GLY A 648 -1.93 1.55 -26.83
N ASN A 649 -3.25 1.63 -26.96
CA ASN A 649 -3.96 2.04 -28.17
C ASN A 649 -4.93 3.19 -27.85
N GLU A 650 -5.36 3.96 -28.86
CA GLU A 650 -6.52 4.83 -28.73
C GLU A 650 -7.79 3.97 -28.63
N VAL A 651 -8.70 4.33 -27.72
CA VAL A 651 -9.92 3.57 -27.45
C VAL A 651 -11.15 4.44 -27.40
N SER A 652 -12.29 3.89 -27.81
CA SER A 652 -13.61 4.50 -27.64
C SER A 652 -14.33 3.82 -26.47
N VAL A 653 -14.82 4.60 -25.53
CA VAL A 653 -15.60 4.14 -24.39
C VAL A 653 -17.04 4.58 -24.53
N ALA A 654 -17.98 3.63 -24.57
CA ALA A 654 -19.40 3.94 -24.57
C ALA A 654 -19.83 4.44 -23.18
N LEU A 655 -20.65 5.47 -23.15
CA LEU A 655 -21.15 6.05 -21.89
C LEU A 655 -22.59 5.56 -21.62
N ASP A 656 -22.87 5.29 -20.37
CA ASP A 656 -24.17 4.79 -19.88
C ASP A 656 -25.16 5.90 -19.48
N TYR A 657 -24.75 7.17 -19.62
CA TYR A 657 -25.50 8.34 -19.21
C TYR A 657 -25.25 9.55 -20.12
N ASP A 658 -26.31 10.23 -20.54
CA ASP A 658 -26.21 11.39 -21.48
C ASP A 658 -25.91 12.73 -20.78
N GLY A 659 -25.87 12.76 -19.45
CA GLY A 659 -25.64 13.98 -18.65
C GLY A 659 -24.19 14.19 -18.19
N TYR A 660 -23.23 13.51 -18.79
CA TYR A 660 -21.83 13.73 -18.46
C TYR A 660 -21.33 15.08 -18.96
N VAL A 661 -20.48 15.68 -18.14
CA VAL A 661 -19.74 16.90 -18.47
C VAL A 661 -18.26 16.63 -18.24
N ASP A 662 -17.42 16.91 -19.24
CA ASP A 662 -15.98 16.86 -19.07
C ASP A 662 -15.54 17.90 -18.04
N ALA A 663 -14.85 17.45 -16.99
CA ALA A 663 -14.53 18.27 -15.82
C ALA A 663 -13.51 19.37 -16.12
N GLU A 664 -12.65 19.17 -17.12
CA GLU A 664 -11.61 20.13 -17.48
C GLU A 664 -12.13 21.20 -18.44
N SER A 665 -12.91 20.82 -19.46
CA SER A 665 -13.40 21.76 -20.48
C SER A 665 -14.79 22.32 -20.21
N GLY A 666 -15.56 21.70 -19.30
CA GLY A 666 -16.96 22.06 -19.04
C GLY A 666 -17.94 21.68 -20.14
N LYS A 667 -17.52 20.91 -21.14
CA LYS A 667 -18.37 20.51 -22.28
C LYS A 667 -19.18 19.26 -21.98
N ALA A 668 -20.41 19.19 -22.47
CA ALA A 668 -21.22 17.99 -22.43
C ALA A 668 -20.58 16.86 -23.27
N VAL A 669 -20.63 15.64 -22.75
CA VAL A 669 -20.15 14.43 -23.42
C VAL A 669 -21.30 13.42 -23.47
N VAL A 670 -21.65 12.96 -24.68
CA VAL A 670 -22.82 12.10 -24.91
C VAL A 670 -22.45 10.90 -25.76
N GLY A 671 -22.99 9.77 -25.45
CA GLY A 671 -22.91 8.52 -26.21
C GLY A 671 -21.56 7.78 -26.09
N GLN A 672 -20.45 8.41 -26.46
CA GLN A 672 -19.11 7.80 -26.35
C GLN A 672 -18.02 8.88 -26.20
N ILE A 673 -16.86 8.45 -25.73
CA ILE A 673 -15.67 9.30 -25.60
C ILE A 673 -14.44 8.58 -26.13
N GLU A 674 -13.63 9.29 -26.91
CA GLU A 674 -12.34 8.81 -27.39
C GLU A 674 -11.24 9.15 -26.37
N ILE A 675 -10.47 8.16 -25.97
CA ILE A 675 -9.36 8.33 -25.02
C ILE A 675 -8.06 7.95 -25.72
N PRO A 676 -7.15 8.90 -25.90
CA PRO A 676 -5.88 8.65 -26.58
C PRO A 676 -5.00 7.64 -25.84
N VAL A 677 -3.95 7.18 -26.52
CA VAL A 677 -2.90 6.35 -25.91
C VAL A 677 -2.32 7.06 -24.68
N ASN A 678 -2.21 6.33 -23.56
CA ASN A 678 -1.77 6.86 -22.26
C ASN A 678 -2.61 8.09 -21.82
N GLY A 679 -3.87 8.13 -22.19
CA GLY A 679 -4.79 9.24 -21.90
C GLY A 679 -5.69 8.96 -20.71
N ALA A 680 -6.23 10.03 -20.14
CA ALA A 680 -7.29 9.99 -19.15
C ALA A 680 -8.31 11.08 -19.41
N SER A 681 -9.59 10.80 -19.13
CA SER A 681 -10.69 11.78 -19.15
C SER A 681 -11.39 11.77 -17.80
N ILE A 682 -11.77 12.94 -17.33
CA ILE A 682 -12.46 13.12 -16.06
C ILE A 682 -13.85 13.67 -16.36
N LEU A 683 -14.86 12.86 -16.07
CA LEU A 683 -16.25 13.19 -16.31
C LEU A 683 -16.96 13.45 -14.97
N ARG A 684 -17.84 14.43 -14.93
CA ARG A 684 -18.72 14.67 -13.79
C ARG A 684 -20.18 14.43 -14.16
N ARG A 685 -20.94 13.88 -13.20
CA ARG A 685 -22.41 13.75 -13.28
C ARG A 685 -23.04 14.03 -11.92
N ILE A 686 -24.28 14.49 -11.88
CA ILE A 686 -25.01 14.70 -10.64
C ILE A 686 -25.58 13.37 -10.16
N THR A 687 -25.45 13.07 -8.86
CA THR A 687 -25.82 11.78 -8.24
C THR A 687 -27.31 11.54 -8.11
N ASP A 688 -28.18 12.52 -8.36
CA ASP A 688 -29.65 12.38 -8.29
C ASP A 688 -30.22 11.35 -9.31
N TYR A 689 -29.34 10.73 -10.08
CA TYR A 689 -29.68 9.67 -11.00
C TYR A 689 -29.72 8.32 -10.27
N LYS A 690 -30.94 7.84 -10.01
CA LYS A 690 -31.15 6.43 -9.60
C LYS A 690 -30.87 5.55 -10.81
N LEU A 691 -29.68 4.93 -10.83
CA LEU A 691 -29.40 3.79 -11.71
C LEU A 691 -30.26 2.60 -11.28
#